data_4ada1dbcc497029457101c357b63b2d3
#
_entry.id   4ada1dbcc497029457101c357b63b2d3
#
_cell.length_a   1.000
_cell.length_b   1.000
_cell.length_c   1.000
_cell.angle_alpha   90.00
_cell.angle_beta   90.00
_cell.angle_gamma   90.00
#
_symmetry.space_group_name_H-M   'P 1'
#
loop_
_entity.id
_entity.type
_entity.pdbx_description
1 polymer ?
#
loop_
_entity_poly.entity_id
_entity_poly.type
_entity_poly.pdbx_seq_one_letter_code
_entity_poly.pdbx_strand_id
1 'polypeptide(L)'
;MCPVETPEGPNIGLINSLASYARINQYGFIEAPYRKIDKADPKNPRVTDEVVYMTADEEDNYHVAQANTPLDEEGHFINKNVSGRYREETQDYERNKFDYMDVSPKMVFSVATALIPFLQNDDANRALMGSNMQRQAVPLLTTEAPVVGTGMEVKTAVDSGVAEVAEQAGVVESSTSTSITIRHDDGTKKTYKLTKFQRSNQSNCYNQRPIVDKGERVEAGQVIADGPSTSGGEMALGKNPLIGFMTWEGYNYEDAVLLSERLVMDDVYTSVHIEEYECEARDTKLGPEEITRDVPGVGDDALKDLDERGIIRIGAEVRAGDILVGKVTPKGETELTAEERLLRAIFGEKAREVRDTSLKVPHGEYGIVVDAKVFTRENGDELSPGVNQAVRIYIAQKRKISVGDKMAGRHGNKGVVSRVLPVEDMPFLPNGRPLDIVLNPLGVPSRMNIGQVLEIHLSLAAKALGFNVSTPVFAGANENDIMDTLDLANDYVNLEWDEFEKKHGEELRPEVLQFLSENRDHRELWKGVPLSRDGKVRLRDGRTGEYFDSPVTIGHMHYLKLHHLVDDKIHARSTGPYSLVTQQPLGGKAQFGGQRFGEMEVWALEAYGASYTLQEILTVKSDDVVGRVKTYEAIIKGENIPEPGVPESFKVLLKELQSLALDVRVLRDDNTEVKIMESVDYGETDLRHIIEGDRKYRDENESFGEHGFTEKEFVGEELEDVEPDEEPDDSDLENLSFDDDDYLGEE
;
A
#
# COMPACT_ATOMS: atom_id res chain seq x y z
N MET A 1 -21.54 -18.26 7.66
CA MET A 1 -20.78 -17.00 7.83
C MET A 1 -19.50 -17.30 8.60
N CYS A 2 -18.37 -16.70 8.21
CA CYS A 2 -17.10 -16.90 8.93
C CYS A 2 -17.13 -16.18 10.28
N PRO A 3 -16.76 -16.84 11.40
CA PRO A 3 -16.75 -16.21 12.72
C PRO A 3 -15.49 -15.36 12.97
N VAL A 4 -14.46 -15.48 12.13
CA VAL A 4 -13.15 -14.87 12.32
C VAL A 4 -12.94 -13.68 11.40
N GLU A 5 -13.28 -13.77 10.12
CA GLU A 5 -13.06 -12.70 9.15
C GLU A 5 -14.12 -11.60 9.28
N THR A 6 -13.79 -10.53 10.01
CA THR A 6 -14.60 -9.33 10.21
C THR A 6 -13.66 -8.13 10.41
N PRO A 7 -14.07 -6.88 10.07
CA PRO A 7 -13.25 -5.70 10.37
C PRO A 7 -12.98 -5.54 11.87
N GLU A 8 -11.84 -4.91 12.19
CA GLU A 8 -11.56 -4.39 13.52
C GLU A 8 -12.18 -2.99 13.65
N GLY A 9 -12.81 -2.67 14.76
CA GLY A 9 -13.35 -1.33 15.03
C GLY A 9 -14.87 -1.27 15.09
N PRO A 10 -15.50 -0.11 14.78
CA PRO A 10 -16.94 0.11 14.97
C PRO A 10 -17.83 -0.84 14.16
N ASN A 11 -17.34 -1.36 13.05
CA ASN A 11 -18.08 -2.25 12.15
C ASN A 11 -17.87 -3.75 12.47
N ILE A 12 -17.25 -4.08 13.61
CA ILE A 12 -17.03 -5.48 14.00
C ILE A 12 -18.36 -6.24 14.08
N GLY A 13 -18.41 -7.41 13.44
CA GLY A 13 -19.59 -8.26 13.41
C GLY A 13 -20.73 -7.77 12.49
N LEU A 14 -20.68 -6.55 11.98
CA LEU A 14 -21.67 -6.00 11.03
C LEU A 14 -21.30 -6.32 9.57
N ILE A 15 -20.01 -6.32 9.25
CA ILE A 15 -19.50 -6.71 7.94
C ILE A 15 -18.86 -8.08 8.11
N ASN A 16 -19.41 -9.08 7.44
CA ASN A 16 -18.98 -10.47 7.56
C ASN A 16 -18.69 -11.08 6.19
N SER A 17 -17.89 -12.14 6.16
CA SER A 17 -17.55 -12.90 4.98
C SER A 17 -18.31 -14.22 4.90
N LEU A 18 -18.66 -14.63 3.69
CA LEU A 18 -19.31 -15.92 3.44
C LEU A 18 -18.31 -17.05 3.71
N ALA A 19 -18.76 -18.14 4.34
CA ALA A 19 -17.95 -19.33 4.58
C ALA A 19 -17.67 -20.09 3.26
N SER A 20 -16.58 -20.90 3.24
CA SER A 20 -16.03 -21.51 2.04
C SER A 20 -17.02 -22.37 1.24
N TYR A 21 -17.90 -23.09 1.91
CA TYR A 21 -18.86 -24.02 1.25
C TYR A 21 -20.28 -23.46 1.17
N ALA A 22 -20.53 -22.28 1.75
CA ALA A 22 -21.84 -21.66 1.74
C ALA A 22 -22.16 -21.06 0.37
N ARG A 23 -23.43 -21.04 0.03
CA ARG A 23 -23.95 -20.36 -1.16
C ARG A 23 -25.19 -19.55 -0.81
N ILE A 24 -25.58 -18.66 -1.70
CA ILE A 24 -26.80 -17.86 -1.58
C ILE A 24 -27.86 -18.48 -2.49
N ASN A 25 -29.05 -18.76 -1.95
CA ASN A 25 -30.16 -19.29 -2.72
C ASN A 25 -30.87 -18.19 -3.54
N GLN A 26 -31.87 -18.59 -4.37
CA GLN A 26 -32.63 -17.67 -5.21
C GLN A 26 -33.43 -16.62 -4.42
N TYR A 27 -33.67 -16.82 -3.14
CA TYR A 27 -34.37 -15.91 -2.23
C TYR A 27 -33.44 -14.98 -1.45
N GLY A 28 -32.11 -15.13 -1.59
CA GLY A 28 -31.12 -14.35 -0.88
C GLY A 28 -30.70 -14.91 0.48
N PHE A 29 -31.16 -16.10 0.87
CA PHE A 29 -30.74 -16.76 2.12
C PHE A 29 -29.46 -17.57 1.91
N ILE A 30 -28.68 -17.68 2.98
CA ILE A 30 -27.44 -18.47 3.02
C ILE A 30 -27.80 -19.92 3.25
N GLU A 31 -27.27 -20.82 2.41
CA GLU A 31 -27.37 -22.27 2.54
C GLU A 31 -25.99 -22.88 2.76
N ALA A 32 -25.94 -23.93 3.56
CA ALA A 32 -24.74 -24.73 3.80
C ALA A 32 -24.97 -26.20 3.36
N PRO A 33 -23.91 -26.89 2.91
CA PRO A 33 -24.02 -28.29 2.50
C PRO A 33 -23.91 -29.24 3.68
N TYR A 34 -24.72 -30.28 3.67
CA TYR A 34 -24.74 -31.37 4.66
C TYR A 34 -24.82 -32.72 3.94
N ARG A 35 -24.11 -33.72 4.48
CA ARG A 35 -24.20 -35.12 4.02
C ARG A 35 -25.39 -35.80 4.68
N LYS A 36 -26.23 -36.44 3.89
CA LYS A 36 -27.41 -37.15 4.38
C LYS A 36 -27.03 -38.49 5.02
N ILE A 37 -27.67 -38.84 6.11
CA ILE A 37 -27.50 -40.11 6.80
C ILE A 37 -28.68 -41.01 6.46
N ASP A 38 -28.37 -42.19 5.92
CA ASP A 38 -29.36 -43.24 5.67
C ASP A 38 -29.64 -44.04 6.95
N LYS A 39 -30.93 -44.08 7.33
CA LYS A 39 -31.45 -44.78 8.52
C LYS A 39 -32.14 -46.10 8.18
N ALA A 40 -31.79 -46.73 7.05
CA ALA A 40 -32.36 -48.03 6.66
C ALA A 40 -32.13 -49.10 7.77
N ASP A 41 -30.97 -49.07 8.42
CA ASP A 41 -30.73 -49.82 9.64
C ASP A 41 -30.70 -48.85 10.85
N PRO A 42 -31.77 -48.84 11.70
CA PRO A 42 -31.85 -47.93 12.83
C PRO A 42 -30.75 -48.15 13.89
N LYS A 43 -30.06 -49.29 13.91
CA LYS A 43 -28.98 -49.57 14.85
C LYS A 43 -27.61 -49.13 14.33
N ASN A 44 -27.45 -49.01 13.01
CA ASN A 44 -26.19 -48.69 12.41
C ASN A 44 -26.39 -47.73 11.20
N PRO A 45 -26.73 -46.46 11.45
CA PRO A 45 -26.95 -45.48 10.38
C PRO A 45 -25.68 -45.29 9.56
N ARG A 46 -25.85 -45.09 8.25
CA ARG A 46 -24.78 -44.91 7.28
C ARG A 46 -24.77 -43.50 6.74
N VAL A 47 -23.61 -42.83 6.73
CA VAL A 47 -23.37 -41.55 6.06
C VAL A 47 -23.28 -41.78 4.55
N THR A 48 -24.08 -41.10 3.76
CA THR A 48 -24.10 -41.18 2.29
C THR A 48 -23.28 -40.05 1.66
N ASP A 49 -22.96 -40.18 0.38
CA ASP A 49 -22.31 -39.12 -0.40
C ASP A 49 -23.31 -38.10 -0.98
N GLU A 50 -24.61 -38.30 -0.69
CA GLU A 50 -25.66 -37.34 -1.07
C GLU A 50 -25.52 -36.06 -0.25
N VAL A 51 -25.27 -34.92 -0.93
CA VAL A 51 -25.12 -33.60 -0.30
C VAL A 51 -26.41 -32.79 -0.50
N VAL A 52 -26.97 -32.31 0.57
CA VAL A 52 -28.17 -31.45 0.58
C VAL A 52 -27.79 -30.08 1.11
N TYR A 53 -28.21 -29.04 0.40
CA TYR A 53 -28.07 -27.66 0.89
C TYR A 53 -29.29 -27.25 1.68
N MET A 54 -29.09 -26.73 2.86
CA MET A 54 -30.16 -26.30 3.76
C MET A 54 -29.88 -24.90 4.31
N THR A 55 -30.95 -24.16 4.55
CA THR A 55 -30.92 -22.91 5.31
C THR A 55 -30.91 -23.19 6.81
N ALA A 56 -30.60 -22.16 7.63
CA ALA A 56 -30.48 -22.32 9.07
C ALA A 56 -31.81 -22.77 9.74
N ASP A 57 -32.94 -22.27 9.28
CA ASP A 57 -34.27 -22.62 9.76
C ASP A 57 -34.66 -24.08 9.43
N GLU A 58 -34.20 -24.60 8.31
CA GLU A 58 -34.35 -26.01 7.95
C GLU A 58 -33.46 -26.91 8.81
N GLU A 59 -32.18 -26.49 9.04
CA GLU A 59 -31.21 -27.23 9.84
C GLU A 59 -31.68 -27.40 11.29
N ASP A 60 -32.30 -26.40 11.87
CA ASP A 60 -32.80 -26.41 13.26
C ASP A 60 -33.76 -27.59 13.57
N ASN A 61 -34.33 -28.20 12.56
CA ASN A 61 -35.22 -29.34 12.69
C ASN A 61 -34.51 -30.70 12.81
N TYR A 62 -33.19 -30.73 12.50
CA TYR A 62 -32.42 -31.97 12.36
C TYR A 62 -31.25 -32.02 13.34
N HIS A 63 -30.81 -33.24 13.67
CA HIS A 63 -29.58 -33.49 14.40
C HIS A 63 -28.43 -33.63 13.40
N VAL A 64 -27.39 -32.80 13.56
CA VAL A 64 -26.23 -32.77 12.64
C VAL A 64 -24.98 -33.23 13.38
N ALA A 65 -24.30 -34.25 12.85
CA ALA A 65 -23.04 -34.75 13.38
C ALA A 65 -21.84 -33.91 12.92
N GLN A 66 -20.77 -33.86 13.71
CA GLN A 66 -19.55 -33.18 13.34
C GLN A 66 -18.83 -33.90 12.20
N ALA A 67 -18.19 -33.13 11.31
CA ALA A 67 -17.47 -33.64 10.15
C ALA A 67 -16.26 -34.54 10.46
N ASN A 68 -15.60 -34.34 11.60
CA ASN A 68 -14.43 -35.12 12.02
C ASN A 68 -14.78 -36.37 12.84
N THR A 69 -16.06 -36.75 12.89
CA THR A 69 -16.48 -37.99 13.57
C THR A 69 -15.88 -39.21 12.83
N PRO A 70 -15.23 -40.16 13.55
CA PRO A 70 -14.64 -41.33 12.91
C PRO A 70 -15.71 -42.24 12.33
N LEU A 71 -15.55 -42.58 11.04
CA LEU A 71 -16.39 -43.48 10.27
C LEU A 71 -15.58 -44.74 9.93
N ASP A 72 -16.24 -45.88 9.71
CA ASP A 72 -15.61 -47.08 9.15
C ASP A 72 -15.55 -47.00 7.61
N GLU A 73 -14.95 -47.98 6.96
CA GLU A 73 -14.81 -48.02 5.49
C GLU A 73 -16.16 -48.05 4.74
N GLU A 74 -17.24 -48.47 5.42
CA GLU A 74 -18.58 -48.53 4.85
C GLU A 74 -19.40 -47.23 5.11
N GLY A 75 -18.84 -46.28 5.89
CA GLY A 75 -19.47 -45.00 6.23
C GLY A 75 -20.36 -45.05 7.47
N HIS A 76 -20.21 -46.02 8.36
CA HIS A 76 -20.92 -46.10 9.63
C HIS A 76 -20.15 -45.45 10.76
N PHE A 77 -20.86 -44.91 11.76
CA PHE A 77 -20.23 -44.35 12.96
C PHE A 77 -19.62 -45.47 13.83
N ILE A 78 -18.32 -45.35 14.10
CA ILE A 78 -17.60 -46.29 14.98
C ILE A 78 -18.09 -46.17 16.41
N ASN A 79 -18.28 -44.93 16.89
CA ASN A 79 -18.69 -44.64 18.25
C ASN A 79 -20.22 -44.75 18.45
N LYS A 80 -20.68 -45.23 19.62
CA LYS A 80 -22.08 -45.30 19.95
C LYS A 80 -22.67 -43.90 20.21
N ASN A 81 -21.88 -43.04 20.87
CA ASN A 81 -22.23 -41.64 21.10
C ASN A 81 -21.33 -40.76 20.24
N VAL A 82 -21.94 -39.83 19.56
CA VAL A 82 -21.30 -38.93 18.62
C VAL A 82 -21.64 -37.51 19.01
N SER A 83 -20.64 -36.64 18.94
CA SER A 83 -20.83 -35.23 19.20
C SER A 83 -21.54 -34.58 18.01
N GLY A 84 -22.55 -33.79 18.29
CA GLY A 84 -23.33 -33.11 17.27
C GLY A 84 -24.12 -31.96 17.83
N ARG A 85 -24.83 -31.26 16.96
CA ARG A 85 -25.66 -30.13 17.32
C ARG A 85 -27.15 -30.37 16.98
N TYR A 86 -27.98 -29.81 17.81
CA TYR A 86 -29.41 -29.71 17.57
C TYR A 86 -29.85 -28.33 18.03
N ARG A 87 -30.31 -27.49 17.09
CA ARG A 87 -30.52 -26.05 17.32
C ARG A 87 -29.27 -25.38 17.90
N GLU A 88 -29.37 -24.70 19.03
CA GLU A 88 -28.25 -24.02 19.70
C GLU A 88 -27.44 -24.92 20.63
N GLU A 89 -27.86 -26.16 20.88
CA GLU A 89 -27.22 -27.09 21.84
C GLU A 89 -26.21 -28.00 21.11
N THR A 90 -24.99 -28.06 21.61
CA THR A 90 -23.97 -29.03 21.21
C THR A 90 -23.80 -30.05 22.31
N GLN A 91 -24.14 -31.32 22.04
CA GLN A 91 -24.07 -32.42 23.00
C GLN A 91 -23.69 -33.72 22.29
N ASP A 92 -23.34 -34.73 23.12
CA ASP A 92 -23.18 -36.11 22.65
C ASP A 92 -24.52 -36.80 22.54
N TYR A 93 -24.92 -37.18 21.37
CA TYR A 93 -26.14 -37.91 21.10
C TYR A 93 -25.84 -39.35 20.67
N GLU A 94 -26.80 -40.23 20.86
CA GLU A 94 -26.72 -41.57 20.25
C GLU A 94 -26.73 -41.50 18.73
N ARG A 95 -25.87 -42.29 18.06
CA ARG A 95 -25.70 -42.29 16.59
C ARG A 95 -27.00 -42.44 15.79
N ASN A 96 -28.02 -43.04 16.38
CA ASN A 96 -29.34 -43.26 15.74
C ASN A 96 -30.17 -41.99 15.58
N LYS A 97 -29.84 -40.92 16.31
CA LYS A 97 -30.58 -39.66 16.25
C LYS A 97 -30.19 -38.76 15.09
N PHE A 98 -28.99 -38.92 14.58
CA PHE A 98 -28.47 -38.03 13.54
C PHE A 98 -29.18 -38.22 12.20
N ASP A 99 -29.50 -37.10 11.54
CA ASP A 99 -30.13 -37.01 10.24
C ASP A 99 -29.13 -36.61 9.16
N TYR A 100 -28.18 -35.74 9.53
CA TYR A 100 -27.16 -35.20 8.65
C TYR A 100 -25.80 -35.17 9.34
N MET A 101 -24.76 -34.99 8.54
CA MET A 101 -23.39 -34.79 8.96
C MET A 101 -22.76 -33.62 8.20
N ASP A 102 -21.93 -32.81 8.83
CA ASP A 102 -21.18 -31.77 8.15
C ASP A 102 -20.25 -32.35 7.09
N VAL A 103 -20.10 -31.65 5.97
CA VAL A 103 -19.26 -32.12 4.86
C VAL A 103 -17.78 -32.05 5.21
N SER A 104 -17.33 -30.94 5.82
CA SER A 104 -15.94 -30.72 6.18
C SER A 104 -15.82 -29.76 7.37
N PRO A 105 -14.78 -29.93 8.21
CA PRO A 105 -14.50 -28.94 9.28
C PRO A 105 -14.19 -27.53 8.74
N LYS A 106 -13.70 -27.41 7.51
CA LYS A 106 -13.37 -26.13 6.86
C LYS A 106 -14.59 -25.30 6.51
N MET A 107 -15.79 -25.88 6.48
CA MET A 107 -17.02 -25.15 6.09
C MET A 107 -17.39 -24.00 7.02
N VAL A 108 -16.78 -23.91 8.20
CA VAL A 108 -17.03 -22.84 9.19
C VAL A 108 -16.32 -21.53 8.79
N PHE A 109 -15.17 -21.62 8.13
CA PHE A 109 -14.30 -20.49 7.83
C PHE A 109 -14.46 -19.97 6.39
N SER A 110 -14.17 -18.68 6.21
CA SER A 110 -14.00 -18.08 4.89
C SER A 110 -12.72 -18.59 4.22
N VAL A 111 -12.58 -18.30 2.92
CA VAL A 111 -11.39 -18.70 2.14
C VAL A 111 -10.12 -18.09 2.74
N ALA A 112 -10.12 -16.80 3.08
CA ALA A 112 -8.95 -16.13 3.65
C ALA A 112 -8.52 -16.75 5.00
N THR A 113 -9.47 -17.08 5.86
CA THR A 113 -9.19 -17.73 7.14
C THR A 113 -8.71 -19.18 6.94
N ALA A 114 -9.27 -19.91 5.98
CA ALA A 114 -8.87 -21.27 5.67
C ALA A 114 -7.46 -21.38 5.04
N LEU A 115 -6.87 -20.29 4.60
CA LEU A 115 -5.49 -20.22 4.09
C LEU A 115 -4.42 -20.09 5.20
N ILE A 116 -4.82 -19.94 6.45
CA ILE A 116 -3.90 -19.84 7.59
C ILE A 116 -3.54 -21.27 8.06
N PRO A 117 -2.29 -21.70 7.96
CA PRO A 117 -1.88 -23.02 8.49
C PRO A 117 -1.90 -22.98 10.04
N PHE A 118 -2.19 -24.11 10.67
CA PHE A 118 -2.28 -24.21 12.13
C PHE A 118 -3.24 -23.18 12.78
N LEU A 119 -4.30 -22.82 12.09
CA LEU A 119 -5.30 -21.86 12.57
C LEU A 119 -5.87 -22.30 13.94
N GLN A 120 -6.06 -23.59 14.14
CA GLN A 120 -6.58 -24.16 15.40
C GLN A 120 -5.68 -23.88 16.62
N ASN A 121 -4.43 -23.56 16.40
CA ASN A 121 -3.43 -23.27 17.45
C ASN A 121 -3.28 -21.75 17.71
N ASP A 122 -3.96 -20.91 16.94
CA ASP A 122 -3.92 -19.46 17.09
C ASP A 122 -5.15 -18.95 17.85
N ASP A 123 -4.94 -17.90 18.63
CA ASP A 123 -6.05 -17.17 19.23
C ASP A 123 -6.93 -16.50 18.16
N ALA A 124 -8.26 -16.47 18.41
CA ALA A 124 -9.23 -15.94 17.45
C ALA A 124 -8.96 -14.47 17.06
N ASN A 125 -8.51 -13.64 18.00
CA ASN A 125 -8.19 -12.24 17.73
C ASN A 125 -7.02 -12.12 16.74
N ARG A 126 -6.02 -13.00 16.89
CA ARG A 126 -4.86 -13.00 15.98
C ARG A 126 -5.19 -13.63 14.62
N ALA A 127 -6.03 -14.63 14.59
CA ALA A 127 -6.57 -15.19 13.36
C ALA A 127 -7.37 -14.14 12.56
N LEU A 128 -8.16 -13.30 13.22
CA LEU A 128 -8.89 -12.17 12.63
C LEU A 128 -7.90 -11.18 11.98
N MET A 129 -6.86 -10.79 12.69
CA MET A 129 -5.83 -9.89 12.16
C MET A 129 -5.10 -10.51 10.97
N GLY A 130 -4.71 -11.79 11.05
CA GLY A 130 -4.05 -12.52 9.98
C GLY A 130 -4.91 -12.64 8.73
N SER A 131 -6.19 -12.98 8.87
CA SER A 131 -7.15 -13.04 7.78
C SER A 131 -7.32 -11.69 7.08
N ASN A 132 -7.47 -10.60 7.84
CA ASN A 132 -7.59 -9.26 7.31
C ASN A 132 -6.31 -8.79 6.60
N MET A 133 -5.13 -9.11 7.14
CA MET A 133 -3.84 -8.71 6.53
C MET A 133 -3.54 -9.47 5.24
N GLN A 134 -3.94 -10.71 5.07
CA GLN A 134 -3.82 -11.43 3.79
C GLN A 134 -4.51 -10.67 2.64
N ARG A 135 -5.63 -10.00 2.90
CA ARG A 135 -6.34 -9.19 1.90
C ARG A 135 -5.63 -7.88 1.53
N GLN A 136 -4.64 -7.46 2.33
CA GLN A 136 -3.85 -6.23 2.12
C GLN A 136 -2.47 -6.53 1.52
N ALA A 137 -2.17 -7.77 1.15
CA ALA A 137 -0.89 -8.16 0.58
C ALA A 137 -0.69 -7.53 -0.81
N VAL A 138 0.48 -6.96 -1.03
CA VAL A 138 0.86 -6.36 -2.31
C VAL A 138 1.40 -7.43 -3.26
N PRO A 139 0.97 -7.49 -4.51
CA PRO A 139 1.59 -8.36 -5.52
C PRO A 139 3.06 -7.99 -5.72
N LEU A 140 3.94 -8.97 -5.54
CA LEU A 140 5.37 -8.79 -5.70
C LEU A 140 5.80 -9.06 -7.16
N LEU A 141 6.96 -8.56 -7.53
CA LEU A 141 7.53 -8.76 -8.87
C LEU A 141 7.73 -10.26 -9.17
N THR A 142 8.27 -10.99 -8.21
CA THR A 142 8.35 -12.46 -8.22
C THR A 142 7.78 -12.97 -6.92
N THR A 143 6.88 -13.94 -6.96
CA THR A 143 6.24 -14.53 -5.79
C THR A 143 6.72 -15.97 -5.59
N GLU A 144 6.54 -16.50 -4.39
CA GLU A 144 6.82 -17.89 -4.05
C GLU A 144 5.60 -18.49 -3.37
N ALA A 145 5.25 -19.71 -3.75
CA ALA A 145 4.24 -20.48 -3.04
C ALA A 145 4.68 -20.72 -1.58
N PRO A 146 3.76 -20.70 -0.61
CA PRO A 146 4.10 -20.95 0.78
C PRO A 146 4.68 -22.36 0.94
N VAL A 147 5.75 -22.49 1.74
CA VAL A 147 6.34 -23.80 2.05
C VAL A 147 5.36 -24.65 2.86
N VAL A 148 4.66 -24.00 3.81
CA VAL A 148 3.59 -24.62 4.60
C VAL A 148 2.28 -23.99 4.19
N GLY A 149 1.45 -24.72 3.49
CA GLY A 149 0.12 -24.30 3.03
C GLY A 149 -0.99 -25.11 3.65
N THR A 150 -2.23 -24.84 3.24
CA THR A 150 -3.44 -25.55 3.74
C THR A 150 -4.11 -26.40 2.68
N GLY A 151 -3.60 -26.41 1.43
CA GLY A 151 -4.19 -27.10 0.29
C GLY A 151 -5.33 -26.34 -0.39
N MET A 152 -5.68 -25.15 0.11
CA MET A 152 -6.69 -24.26 -0.50
C MET A 152 -6.09 -23.33 -1.56
N GLU A 153 -4.78 -23.21 -1.62
CA GLU A 153 -4.04 -22.25 -2.45
C GLU A 153 -4.31 -22.44 -3.94
N VAL A 154 -4.24 -23.67 -4.43
CA VAL A 154 -4.47 -24.01 -5.85
C VAL A 154 -5.91 -23.69 -6.25
N LYS A 155 -6.87 -24.14 -5.44
CA LYS A 155 -8.28 -23.91 -5.72
C LYS A 155 -8.63 -22.42 -5.69
N THR A 156 -8.07 -21.68 -4.74
CA THR A 156 -8.28 -20.24 -4.63
C THR A 156 -7.72 -19.49 -5.85
N ALA A 157 -6.53 -19.87 -6.33
CA ALA A 157 -5.91 -19.24 -7.49
C ALA A 157 -6.71 -19.50 -8.78
N VAL A 158 -7.21 -20.71 -8.96
CA VAL A 158 -8.01 -21.10 -10.14
C VAL A 158 -9.40 -20.45 -10.12
N ASP A 159 -10.12 -20.57 -9.00
CA ASP A 159 -11.51 -20.09 -8.89
C ASP A 159 -11.59 -18.56 -8.88
N SER A 160 -10.53 -17.85 -8.50
CA SER A 160 -10.48 -16.37 -8.56
C SER A 160 -10.41 -15.81 -9.97
N GLY A 161 -10.07 -16.63 -10.97
CA GLY A 161 -9.87 -16.20 -12.35
C GLY A 161 -8.62 -15.35 -12.58
N VAL A 162 -7.73 -15.27 -11.60
CA VAL A 162 -6.45 -14.54 -11.70
C VAL A 162 -5.45 -15.31 -12.57
N ALA A 163 -5.44 -16.64 -12.43
CA ALA A 163 -4.65 -17.54 -13.26
C ALA A 163 -5.47 -18.00 -14.47
N GLU A 164 -4.84 -18.05 -15.65
CA GLU A 164 -5.48 -18.59 -16.86
C GLU A 164 -5.39 -20.12 -16.85
N VAL A 165 -6.49 -20.77 -17.18
CA VAL A 165 -6.59 -22.23 -17.23
C VAL A 165 -6.97 -22.72 -18.64
N ALA A 166 -6.46 -23.89 -19.00
CA ALA A 166 -6.84 -24.52 -20.26
C ALA A 166 -8.29 -25.05 -20.19
N GLU A 167 -9.14 -24.65 -21.12
CA GLU A 167 -10.53 -25.14 -21.15
C GLU A 167 -10.63 -26.59 -21.59
N GLN A 168 -9.75 -27.02 -22.47
CA GLN A 168 -9.70 -28.37 -23.03
C GLN A 168 -8.26 -28.86 -23.11
N ALA A 169 -8.08 -30.18 -23.09
CA ALA A 169 -6.79 -30.80 -23.29
C ALA A 169 -6.25 -30.55 -24.70
N GLY A 170 -4.93 -30.39 -24.81
CA GLY A 170 -4.28 -30.13 -26.10
C GLY A 170 -2.78 -29.96 -26.00
N VAL A 171 -2.18 -29.46 -27.07
CA VAL A 171 -0.73 -29.19 -27.15
C VAL A 171 -0.53 -27.69 -27.41
N VAL A 172 0.41 -27.10 -26.70
CA VAL A 172 0.78 -25.68 -26.83
C VAL A 172 1.50 -25.48 -28.16
N GLU A 173 0.89 -24.76 -29.08
CA GLU A 173 1.47 -24.45 -30.41
C GLU A 173 2.44 -23.28 -30.34
N SER A 174 2.08 -22.22 -29.59
CA SER A 174 2.95 -21.09 -29.32
C SER A 174 2.70 -20.53 -27.93
N SER A 175 3.77 -20.14 -27.25
CA SER A 175 3.76 -19.43 -25.98
C SER A 175 4.57 -18.15 -26.15
N THR A 176 3.92 -17.01 -25.93
CA THR A 176 4.54 -15.68 -25.94
C THR A 176 4.19 -14.93 -24.65
N SER A 177 4.89 -13.85 -24.38
CA SER A 177 4.58 -13.02 -23.20
C SER A 177 3.15 -12.46 -23.17
N THR A 178 2.51 -12.32 -24.34
CA THR A 178 1.19 -11.69 -24.50
C THR A 178 0.07 -12.65 -24.83
N SER A 179 0.38 -13.85 -25.32
CA SER A 179 -0.64 -14.84 -25.72
C SER A 179 -0.10 -16.26 -25.72
N ILE A 180 -0.99 -17.19 -25.42
CA ILE A 180 -0.75 -18.64 -25.50
C ILE A 180 -1.77 -19.22 -26.48
N THR A 181 -1.30 -19.96 -27.49
CA THR A 181 -2.19 -20.65 -28.43
C THR A 181 -2.09 -22.16 -28.21
N ILE A 182 -3.22 -22.78 -27.91
CA ILE A 182 -3.35 -24.21 -27.69
C ILE A 182 -4.13 -24.82 -28.84
N ARG A 183 -3.62 -25.91 -29.40
CA ARG A 183 -4.32 -26.76 -30.32
C ARG A 183 -4.93 -27.93 -29.56
N HIS A 184 -6.24 -27.92 -29.42
CA HIS A 184 -6.98 -28.97 -28.72
C HIS A 184 -6.94 -30.31 -29.46
N ASP A 185 -7.25 -31.38 -28.75
CA ASP A 185 -7.27 -32.75 -29.33
C ASP A 185 -8.37 -32.94 -30.38
N ASP A 186 -9.41 -32.12 -30.38
CA ASP A 186 -10.46 -32.03 -31.41
C ASP A 186 -10.03 -31.30 -32.69
N GLY A 187 -8.80 -30.74 -32.74
CA GLY A 187 -8.23 -29.98 -33.86
C GLY A 187 -8.56 -28.49 -33.84
N THR A 188 -9.35 -28.01 -32.90
CA THR A 188 -9.63 -26.58 -32.76
C THR A 188 -8.43 -25.85 -32.15
N LYS A 189 -8.26 -24.57 -32.50
CA LYS A 189 -7.21 -23.69 -31.93
C LYS A 189 -7.87 -22.61 -31.10
N LYS A 190 -7.39 -22.44 -29.88
CA LYS A 190 -7.77 -21.34 -29.01
C LYS A 190 -6.56 -20.52 -28.60
N THR A 191 -6.71 -19.18 -28.69
CA THR A 191 -5.67 -18.25 -28.26
C THR A 191 -6.14 -17.52 -27.01
N TYR A 192 -5.39 -17.69 -25.93
CA TYR A 192 -5.57 -17.00 -24.65
C TYR A 192 -4.73 -15.74 -24.68
N LYS A 193 -5.34 -14.59 -24.47
CA LYS A 193 -4.63 -13.29 -24.38
C LYS A 193 -4.30 -13.00 -22.91
N LEU A 194 -3.04 -12.73 -22.65
CA LEU A 194 -2.56 -12.42 -21.30
C LEU A 194 -2.58 -10.91 -21.02
N THR A 195 -3.04 -10.55 -19.85
CA THR A 195 -3.02 -9.17 -19.36
C THR A 195 -1.60 -8.78 -18.94
N LYS A 196 -1.12 -7.65 -19.44
CA LYS A 196 0.25 -7.18 -19.17
C LYS A 196 0.22 -5.81 -18.51
N PHE A 197 0.87 -5.68 -17.34
CA PHE A 197 1.12 -4.43 -16.62
C PHE A 197 -0.08 -3.46 -16.56
N GLN A 198 -1.26 -4.00 -16.25
CA GLN A 198 -2.46 -3.21 -16.09
C GLN A 198 -2.59 -2.73 -14.65
N ARG A 199 -3.04 -1.48 -14.48
CA ARG A 199 -3.35 -0.93 -13.16
C ARG A 199 -4.59 -1.59 -12.56
N SER A 200 -4.51 -2.00 -11.30
CA SER A 200 -5.67 -2.39 -10.49
C SER A 200 -6.31 -1.17 -9.80
N ASN A 201 -7.50 -1.35 -9.21
CA ASN A 201 -8.17 -0.30 -8.44
C ASN A 201 -7.37 0.22 -7.24
N GLN A 202 -6.43 -0.59 -6.74
CA GLN A 202 -5.54 -0.24 -5.63
C GLN A 202 -4.16 0.23 -6.10
N SER A 203 -4.01 0.60 -7.37
CA SER A 203 -2.75 0.99 -8.01
C SER A 203 -1.67 -0.10 -8.01
N ASN A 204 -2.05 -1.36 -7.83
CA ASN A 204 -1.14 -2.49 -7.97
C ASN A 204 -1.01 -2.90 -9.44
N CYS A 205 0.06 -3.63 -9.75
CA CYS A 205 0.31 -4.14 -11.09
C CYS A 205 -0.39 -5.50 -11.29
N TYR A 206 -1.30 -5.56 -12.26
CA TYR A 206 -1.89 -6.81 -12.74
C TYR A 206 -1.10 -7.29 -13.96
N ASN A 207 -0.36 -8.37 -13.81
CA ASN A 207 0.50 -8.91 -14.86
C ASN A 207 0.42 -10.43 -14.87
N GLN A 208 0.07 -11.02 -16.02
CA GLN A 208 0.04 -12.46 -16.22
C GLN A 208 1.29 -12.94 -16.95
N ARG A 209 1.81 -14.08 -16.52
CA ARG A 209 3.01 -14.72 -17.10
C ARG A 209 2.71 -16.14 -17.52
N PRO A 210 3.07 -16.57 -18.74
CA PRO A 210 2.93 -17.97 -19.15
C PRO A 210 3.86 -18.87 -18.33
N ILE A 211 3.39 -20.04 -17.97
CA ILE A 211 4.16 -21.08 -17.27
C ILE A 211 4.38 -22.33 -18.12
N VAL A 212 3.73 -22.40 -19.29
CA VAL A 212 3.82 -23.53 -20.21
C VAL A 212 4.71 -23.21 -21.41
N ASP A 213 5.46 -24.19 -21.85
CA ASP A 213 6.36 -24.07 -22.99
C ASP A 213 5.74 -24.59 -24.30
N LYS A 214 6.30 -24.14 -25.43
CA LYS A 214 5.87 -24.60 -26.74
C LYS A 214 6.10 -26.09 -26.90
N GLY A 215 5.07 -26.82 -27.30
CA GLY A 215 5.09 -28.29 -27.50
C GLY A 215 4.69 -29.10 -26.27
N GLU A 216 4.47 -28.44 -25.13
CA GLU A 216 3.98 -29.07 -23.91
C GLU A 216 2.54 -29.52 -24.07
N ARG A 217 2.19 -30.67 -23.49
CA ARG A 217 0.81 -31.17 -23.42
C ARG A 217 0.15 -30.64 -22.15
N VAL A 218 -1.02 -30.07 -22.30
CA VAL A 218 -1.84 -29.55 -21.21
C VAL A 218 -3.15 -30.29 -21.10
N GLU A 219 -3.64 -30.46 -19.88
CA GLU A 219 -4.91 -31.08 -19.57
C GLU A 219 -6.01 -30.02 -19.39
N ALA A 220 -7.28 -30.44 -19.48
CA ALA A 220 -8.41 -29.54 -19.18
C ALA A 220 -8.38 -29.14 -17.69
N GLY A 221 -8.48 -27.83 -17.43
CA GLY A 221 -8.41 -27.28 -16.08
C GLY A 221 -6.97 -27.05 -15.56
N GLN A 222 -5.94 -27.39 -16.33
CA GLN A 222 -4.56 -27.09 -15.97
C GLN A 222 -4.27 -25.60 -16.11
N VAL A 223 -3.57 -25.01 -15.14
CA VAL A 223 -3.11 -23.61 -15.19
C VAL A 223 -2.05 -23.46 -16.27
N ILE A 224 -2.22 -22.49 -17.15
CA ILE A 224 -1.31 -22.19 -18.27
C ILE A 224 -0.56 -20.87 -18.11
N ALA A 225 -1.09 -19.97 -17.32
CA ALA A 225 -0.42 -18.70 -16.98
C ALA A 225 -0.72 -18.29 -15.54
N ASP A 226 0.32 -17.85 -14.84
CA ASP A 226 0.22 -17.26 -13.51
C ASP A 226 -0.21 -15.79 -13.60
N GLY A 227 -1.07 -15.39 -12.67
CA GLY A 227 -1.48 -14.01 -12.46
C GLY A 227 -0.67 -13.30 -11.37
N PRO A 228 -1.12 -12.12 -10.91
CA PRO A 228 -0.54 -11.45 -9.75
C PRO A 228 -0.71 -12.32 -8.49
N SER A 229 0.30 -12.34 -7.64
CA SER A 229 0.30 -13.13 -6.40
C SER A 229 0.02 -14.64 -6.60
N THR A 230 0.43 -15.20 -7.71
CA THR A 230 0.38 -16.65 -7.98
C THR A 230 1.74 -17.16 -8.43
N SER A 231 2.04 -18.41 -8.13
CA SER A 231 3.27 -19.10 -8.52
C SER A 231 2.98 -20.56 -8.81
N GLY A 232 3.20 -21.00 -10.06
CA GLY A 232 2.92 -22.38 -10.46
C GLY A 232 1.45 -22.80 -10.32
N GLY A 233 0.52 -21.86 -10.43
CA GLY A 233 -0.91 -22.10 -10.23
C GLY A 233 -1.36 -22.12 -8.76
N GLU A 234 -0.47 -21.88 -7.81
CA GLU A 234 -0.79 -21.74 -6.40
C GLU A 234 -0.80 -20.29 -5.96
N MET A 235 -1.64 -19.95 -4.98
CA MET A 235 -1.69 -18.61 -4.40
C MET A 235 -0.39 -18.34 -3.62
N ALA A 236 0.28 -17.25 -3.96
CA ALA A 236 1.55 -16.83 -3.38
C ALA A 236 1.48 -15.34 -3.02
N LEU A 237 1.05 -15.02 -1.80
CA LEU A 237 0.87 -13.62 -1.36
C LEU A 237 2.18 -12.94 -0.94
N GLY A 238 3.25 -13.68 -0.75
CA GLY A 238 4.52 -13.17 -0.26
C GLY A 238 5.72 -14.03 -0.65
N LYS A 239 6.71 -14.04 0.22
CA LYS A 239 7.97 -14.79 0.10
C LYS A 239 8.20 -15.64 1.35
N ASN A 240 9.14 -16.58 1.24
CA ASN A 240 9.54 -17.46 2.34
C ASN A 240 10.98 -17.18 2.79
N PRO A 241 11.28 -16.04 3.43
CA PRO A 241 12.62 -15.72 3.93
C PRO A 241 13.00 -16.63 5.10
N LEU A 242 14.30 -16.75 5.33
CA LEU A 242 14.84 -17.43 6.50
C LEU A 242 14.76 -16.50 7.72
N ILE A 243 13.95 -16.85 8.70
CA ILE A 243 13.65 -16.03 9.88
C ILE A 243 14.30 -16.64 11.12
N GLY A 244 14.83 -15.79 12.01
CA GLY A 244 15.26 -16.14 13.35
C GLY A 244 14.52 -15.36 14.41
N PHE A 245 14.12 -16.01 15.50
CA PHE A 245 13.49 -15.38 16.65
C PHE A 245 14.51 -15.09 17.74
N MET A 246 15.05 -13.89 17.71
CA MET A 246 15.98 -13.40 18.74
C MET A 246 15.88 -11.89 18.91
N THR A 247 16.20 -11.40 20.09
CA THR A 247 16.39 -9.97 20.29
C THR A 247 17.72 -9.54 19.69
N TRP A 248 17.74 -8.40 18.98
CA TRP A 248 18.97 -7.89 18.38
C TRP A 248 19.10 -6.39 18.65
N GLU A 249 19.92 -6.01 19.62
CA GLU A 249 20.30 -4.63 19.97
C GLU A 249 19.13 -3.62 20.10
N GLY A 250 17.93 -4.09 20.39
CA GLY A 250 16.74 -3.26 20.49
C GLY A 250 16.14 -2.84 19.15
N TYR A 251 16.76 -3.14 18.00
CA TYR A 251 16.22 -2.76 16.70
C TYR A 251 14.99 -3.56 16.25
N ASN A 252 14.63 -4.60 16.96
CA ASN A 252 13.38 -5.36 16.77
C ASN A 252 12.45 -5.30 17.99
N TYR A 253 12.60 -4.25 18.82
CA TYR A 253 11.71 -4.01 19.96
C TYR A 253 10.30 -3.65 19.48
N GLU A 254 9.26 -4.10 20.20
CA GLU A 254 7.84 -3.82 19.91
C GLU A 254 7.41 -4.09 18.45
N ASP A 255 7.63 -5.30 17.95
CA ASP A 255 7.25 -5.74 16.59
C ASP A 255 8.03 -5.07 15.45
N ALA A 256 9.11 -4.38 15.74
CA ALA A 256 10.01 -3.92 14.71
C ALA A 256 10.68 -5.12 14.02
N VAL A 257 10.84 -5.01 12.71
CA VAL A 257 11.42 -6.05 11.86
C VAL A 257 12.80 -5.64 11.39
N LEU A 258 13.78 -6.50 11.59
CA LEU A 258 15.13 -6.31 11.10
C LEU A 258 15.31 -7.11 9.82
N LEU A 259 15.71 -6.45 8.73
CA LEU A 259 15.90 -7.06 7.42
C LEU A 259 17.38 -7.14 7.03
N SER A 260 17.72 -8.16 6.25
CA SER A 260 18.99 -8.24 5.53
C SER A 260 18.93 -7.43 4.23
N GLU A 261 20.03 -6.75 3.90
CA GLU A 261 20.20 -6.03 2.64
C GLU A 261 20.03 -6.94 1.40
N ARG A 262 20.30 -8.25 1.53
CA ARG A 262 20.06 -9.23 0.47
C ARG A 262 18.63 -9.16 -0.08
N LEU A 263 17.63 -8.97 0.79
CA LEU A 263 16.23 -8.87 0.38
C LEU A 263 15.96 -7.65 -0.51
N VAL A 264 16.72 -6.58 -0.34
CA VAL A 264 16.63 -5.36 -1.15
C VAL A 264 17.43 -5.52 -2.45
N MET A 265 18.63 -6.08 -2.39
CA MET A 265 19.50 -6.27 -3.56
C MET A 265 18.90 -7.25 -4.57
N ASP A 266 18.38 -8.38 -4.11
CA ASP A 266 17.81 -9.44 -4.95
C ASP A 266 16.35 -9.20 -5.36
N ASP A 267 15.81 -8.00 -5.12
CA ASP A 267 14.42 -7.64 -5.43
C ASP A 267 13.37 -8.61 -4.84
N VAL A 268 13.63 -9.19 -3.66
CA VAL A 268 12.78 -10.22 -3.05
C VAL A 268 11.38 -9.67 -2.72
N TYR A 269 11.30 -8.47 -2.14
CA TYR A 269 10.05 -7.80 -1.78
C TYR A 269 9.77 -6.57 -2.63
N THR A 270 10.23 -6.56 -3.86
CA THR A 270 9.98 -5.46 -4.78
C THR A 270 8.60 -5.58 -5.41
N SER A 271 7.87 -4.47 -5.44
CA SER A 271 6.54 -4.37 -6.02
C SER A 271 6.48 -3.29 -7.10
N VAL A 272 5.58 -3.46 -8.06
CA VAL A 272 5.31 -2.46 -9.10
C VAL A 272 3.97 -1.80 -8.81
N HIS A 273 3.96 -0.48 -8.77
CA HIS A 273 2.76 0.33 -8.55
C HIS A 273 2.54 1.20 -9.78
N ILE A 274 1.30 1.25 -10.27
CA ILE A 274 0.91 2.04 -11.44
C ILE A 274 -0.09 3.09 -11.00
N GLU A 275 0.31 4.35 -11.06
CA GLU A 275 -0.54 5.50 -10.76
C GLU A 275 -1.14 6.07 -12.02
N GLU A 276 -2.37 6.60 -11.90
CA GLU A 276 -3.11 7.23 -12.99
C GLU A 276 -3.23 8.73 -12.74
N TYR A 277 -2.86 9.50 -13.75
CA TYR A 277 -2.98 10.96 -13.76
C TYR A 277 -3.89 11.38 -14.89
N GLU A 278 -4.92 12.16 -14.58
CA GLU A 278 -5.90 12.62 -15.56
C GLU A 278 -5.81 14.15 -15.73
N CYS A 279 -5.77 14.59 -16.96
CA CYS A 279 -5.84 15.99 -17.34
C CYS A 279 -7.00 16.20 -18.30
N GLU A 280 -7.92 17.09 -17.92
CA GLU A 280 -9.07 17.44 -18.75
C GLU A 280 -8.92 18.87 -19.30
N ALA A 281 -9.20 19.06 -20.58
CA ALA A 281 -9.34 20.36 -21.20
C ALA A 281 -10.82 20.72 -21.26
N ARG A 282 -11.23 21.75 -20.53
CA ARG A 282 -12.62 22.19 -20.35
C ARG A 282 -12.89 23.51 -21.08
N ASP A 283 -14.16 23.72 -21.43
CA ASP A 283 -14.59 25.03 -21.89
C ASP A 283 -14.73 25.98 -20.69
N THR A 284 -14.03 27.10 -20.75
CA THR A 284 -14.14 28.18 -19.76
C THR A 284 -14.90 29.38 -20.33
N LYS A 285 -15.37 30.29 -19.49
CA LYS A 285 -16.06 31.50 -19.91
C LYS A 285 -15.20 32.42 -20.78
N LEU A 286 -13.88 32.29 -20.72
CA LEU A 286 -12.88 33.08 -21.44
C LEU A 286 -12.39 32.44 -22.73
N GLY A 287 -12.79 31.18 -22.97
CA GLY A 287 -12.38 30.36 -24.10
C GLY A 287 -12.09 28.92 -23.71
N PRO A 288 -11.92 28.00 -24.66
CA PRO A 288 -11.56 26.65 -24.38
C PRO A 288 -10.12 26.51 -23.88
N GLU A 289 -9.89 25.62 -22.93
CA GLU A 289 -8.54 25.16 -22.58
C GLU A 289 -7.96 24.30 -23.72
N GLU A 290 -6.67 24.42 -23.95
CA GLU A 290 -6.00 23.71 -25.02
C GLU A 290 -4.82 22.89 -24.46
N ILE A 291 -4.68 21.64 -24.96
CA ILE A 291 -3.53 20.79 -24.68
C ILE A 291 -2.52 21.01 -25.80
N THR A 292 -1.36 21.59 -25.47
CA THR A 292 -0.32 21.95 -26.43
C THR A 292 1.07 21.82 -25.80
N ARG A 293 2.08 21.60 -26.66
CA ARG A 293 3.48 21.65 -26.26
C ARG A 293 3.98 23.07 -26.00
N ASP A 294 3.31 24.07 -26.59
CA ASP A 294 3.70 25.47 -26.51
C ASP A 294 3.21 26.12 -25.23
N VAL A 295 3.92 25.87 -24.13
CA VAL A 295 3.59 26.36 -22.79
C VAL A 295 4.43 27.61 -22.49
N PRO A 296 3.81 28.75 -22.16
CA PRO A 296 4.53 29.99 -21.86
C PRO A 296 5.35 29.88 -20.56
N GLY A 297 6.56 30.45 -20.57
CA GLY A 297 7.41 30.53 -19.38
C GLY A 297 8.12 29.22 -18.98
N VAL A 298 8.11 28.21 -19.82
CA VAL A 298 8.78 26.92 -19.59
C VAL A 298 9.93 26.75 -20.58
N GLY A 299 11.12 26.39 -20.10
CA GLY A 299 12.28 26.13 -20.93
C GLY A 299 12.16 24.84 -21.76
N ASP A 300 12.83 24.78 -22.90
CA ASP A 300 12.81 23.64 -23.82
C ASP A 300 13.28 22.32 -23.15
N ASP A 301 14.13 22.37 -22.15
CA ASP A 301 14.59 21.20 -21.40
C ASP A 301 13.47 20.51 -20.65
N ALA A 302 12.49 21.25 -20.11
CA ALA A 302 11.33 20.71 -19.44
C ALA A 302 10.30 20.11 -20.42
N LEU A 303 10.35 20.53 -21.68
CA LEU A 303 9.43 20.10 -22.75
C LEU A 303 10.01 18.99 -23.63
N LYS A 304 11.24 18.55 -23.40
CA LYS A 304 11.94 17.59 -24.28
C LYS A 304 11.22 16.25 -24.43
N ASP A 305 10.55 15.77 -23.39
CA ASP A 305 9.86 14.49 -23.36
C ASP A 305 8.39 14.57 -23.81
N LEU A 306 7.90 15.76 -24.16
CA LEU A 306 6.57 15.96 -24.71
C LEU A 306 6.57 15.75 -26.22
N ASP A 307 5.51 15.14 -26.75
CA ASP A 307 5.26 15.02 -28.17
C ASP A 307 4.71 16.33 -28.77
N GLU A 308 4.44 16.36 -30.06
CA GLU A 308 3.90 17.54 -30.77
C GLU A 308 2.50 17.94 -30.23
N ARG A 309 1.77 17.03 -29.59
CA ARG A 309 0.45 17.28 -29.00
C ARG A 309 0.54 17.80 -27.58
N GLY A 310 1.75 17.88 -26.99
CA GLY A 310 1.94 18.28 -25.61
C GLY A 310 1.74 17.17 -24.59
N ILE A 311 1.74 15.90 -25.00
CA ILE A 311 1.60 14.72 -24.15
C ILE A 311 2.96 14.06 -24.01
N ILE A 312 3.28 13.58 -22.81
CA ILE A 312 4.55 12.91 -22.55
C ILE A 312 4.65 11.59 -23.33
N ARG A 313 5.83 11.29 -23.84
CA ARG A 313 6.09 10.04 -24.59
C ARG A 313 6.09 8.83 -23.65
N ILE A 314 5.64 7.70 -24.17
CA ILE A 314 5.72 6.41 -23.47
C ILE A 314 7.18 6.01 -23.29
N GLY A 315 7.54 5.54 -22.10
CA GLY A 315 8.90 5.15 -21.73
C GLY A 315 9.76 6.30 -21.18
N ALA A 316 9.22 7.51 -21.06
CA ALA A 316 9.92 8.62 -20.41
C ALA A 316 10.07 8.38 -18.91
N GLU A 317 11.26 8.64 -18.37
CA GLU A 317 11.49 8.69 -16.93
C GLU A 317 11.08 10.07 -16.40
N VAL A 318 10.21 10.10 -15.40
CA VAL A 318 9.66 11.32 -14.83
C VAL A 318 9.97 11.42 -13.34
N ARG A 319 10.15 12.68 -12.89
CA ARG A 319 10.37 13.04 -11.48
C ARG A 319 9.38 14.09 -11.06
N ALA A 320 9.31 14.36 -9.75
CA ALA A 320 8.46 15.40 -9.20
C ALA A 320 8.73 16.76 -9.88
N GLY A 321 7.67 17.42 -10.35
CA GLY A 321 7.73 18.69 -11.07
C GLY A 321 7.81 18.60 -12.59
N ASP A 322 8.10 17.44 -13.18
CA ASP A 322 8.10 17.25 -14.63
C ASP A 322 6.69 17.39 -15.22
N ILE A 323 6.59 17.95 -16.42
CA ILE A 323 5.31 18.15 -17.10
C ILE A 323 4.89 16.84 -17.78
N LEU A 324 3.68 16.37 -17.45
CA LEU A 324 3.07 15.19 -18.08
C LEU A 324 2.22 15.58 -19.29
N VAL A 325 1.41 16.62 -19.14
CA VAL A 325 0.55 17.15 -20.21
C VAL A 325 0.67 18.67 -20.19
N GLY A 326 1.10 19.25 -21.29
CA GLY A 326 1.13 20.70 -21.48
C GLY A 326 -0.28 21.22 -21.73
N LYS A 327 -0.81 22.03 -20.82
CA LYS A 327 -2.13 22.65 -20.93
C LYS A 327 -2.04 24.13 -20.68
N VAL A 328 -2.76 24.91 -21.47
CA VAL A 328 -2.87 26.36 -21.32
C VAL A 328 -4.32 26.77 -21.17
N THR A 329 -4.56 27.72 -20.28
CA THR A 329 -5.89 28.27 -19.99
C THR A 329 -5.91 29.75 -20.37
N PRO A 330 -6.94 30.25 -21.08
CA PRO A 330 -7.07 31.68 -21.39
C PRO A 330 -7.17 32.54 -20.13
N LYS A 331 -6.46 33.68 -20.08
CA LYS A 331 -6.52 34.70 -19.01
C LYS A 331 -7.57 35.76 -19.29
N GLY A 332 -8.23 36.26 -18.24
CA GLY A 332 -9.04 37.49 -18.31
C GLY A 332 -8.19 38.75 -18.27
N GLU A 333 -8.71 39.82 -18.83
CA GLU A 333 -8.01 41.13 -18.91
C GLU A 333 -7.66 41.73 -17.53
N THR A 334 -8.33 41.31 -16.46
CA THR A 334 -8.13 41.81 -15.09
C THR A 334 -6.98 41.12 -14.35
N GLU A 335 -6.46 40.03 -14.88
CA GLU A 335 -5.40 39.22 -14.22
C GLU A 335 -3.98 39.47 -14.76
N LEU A 336 -3.83 40.47 -15.64
CA LEU A 336 -2.52 40.85 -16.15
C LEU A 336 -1.68 41.53 -15.08
N THR A 337 -0.48 41.02 -14.84
CA THR A 337 0.49 41.70 -13.97
C THR A 337 0.95 43.03 -14.60
N ALA A 338 1.48 43.94 -13.79
CA ALA A 338 1.96 45.25 -14.29
C ALA A 338 3.03 45.08 -15.39
N GLU A 339 3.88 44.08 -15.27
CA GLU A 339 4.93 43.71 -16.23
C GLU A 339 4.35 43.17 -17.53
N GLU A 340 3.34 42.31 -17.48
CA GLU A 340 2.67 41.76 -18.67
C GLU A 340 1.92 42.91 -19.42
N ARG A 341 1.37 43.90 -18.73
CA ARG A 341 0.79 45.09 -19.36
C ARG A 341 1.85 45.92 -20.08
N LEU A 342 3.03 46.04 -19.46
CA LEU A 342 4.14 46.79 -20.04
C LEU A 342 4.70 46.04 -21.26
N LEU A 343 4.91 44.73 -21.18
CA LEU A 343 5.33 43.89 -22.29
C LEU A 343 4.33 43.92 -23.45
N ARG A 344 3.02 43.96 -23.19
CA ARG A 344 1.97 44.09 -24.16
C ARG A 344 2.03 45.45 -24.86
N ALA A 345 2.34 46.50 -24.11
CA ALA A 345 2.49 47.86 -24.65
C ALA A 345 3.74 48.00 -25.54
N ILE A 346 4.86 47.33 -25.22
CA ILE A 346 6.13 47.44 -25.93
C ILE A 346 6.20 46.49 -27.12
N PHE A 347 5.74 45.28 -27.00
CA PHE A 347 5.90 44.21 -28.01
C PHE A 347 4.62 43.91 -28.81
N GLY A 348 3.54 44.65 -28.58
CA GLY A 348 2.26 44.42 -29.25
C GLY A 348 1.60 43.09 -28.86
N GLU A 349 0.62 42.62 -29.64
CA GLU A 349 -0.25 41.45 -29.37
C GLU A 349 0.48 40.09 -29.18
N LYS A 350 1.81 40.06 -29.07
CA LYS A 350 2.59 38.82 -28.88
C LYS A 350 2.72 38.35 -27.44
N ALA A 351 2.28 39.11 -26.45
CA ALA A 351 2.13 38.60 -25.07
C ALA A 351 0.94 37.62 -25.06
N ARG A 352 1.22 36.32 -24.98
CA ARG A 352 0.17 35.28 -25.00
C ARG A 352 -0.84 35.49 -23.88
N GLU A 353 -2.11 35.53 -24.23
CA GLU A 353 -3.25 35.68 -23.32
C GLU A 353 -3.57 34.38 -22.56
N VAL A 354 -2.56 33.53 -22.33
CA VAL A 354 -2.76 32.20 -21.73
C VAL A 354 -1.86 31.98 -20.52
N ARG A 355 -2.38 31.25 -19.53
CA ARG A 355 -1.67 30.84 -18.32
C ARG A 355 -1.33 29.35 -18.40
N ASP A 356 -0.15 28.96 -17.90
CA ASP A 356 0.24 27.57 -17.73
C ASP A 356 -0.61 26.87 -16.65
N THR A 357 -1.35 25.86 -17.07
CA THR A 357 -2.14 24.97 -16.18
C THR A 357 -1.77 23.50 -16.44
N SER A 358 -0.55 23.25 -16.87
CA SER A 358 -0.04 21.93 -17.21
C SER A 358 -0.12 20.97 -16.04
N LEU A 359 -0.43 19.70 -16.34
CA LEU A 359 -0.37 18.63 -15.35
C LEU A 359 1.11 18.28 -15.09
N LYS A 360 1.53 18.45 -13.85
CA LYS A 360 2.90 18.11 -13.39
C LYS A 360 2.85 16.91 -12.45
N VAL A 361 3.96 16.16 -12.40
CA VAL A 361 4.12 15.06 -11.46
C VAL A 361 4.08 15.62 -10.03
N PRO A 362 3.21 15.09 -9.14
CA PRO A 362 3.13 15.53 -7.76
C PRO A 362 4.43 15.34 -7.00
N HIS A 363 4.60 16.11 -5.93
CA HIS A 363 5.78 16.01 -5.08
C HIS A 363 5.89 14.64 -4.40
N GLY A 364 7.08 14.04 -4.45
CA GLY A 364 7.37 12.71 -3.88
C GLY A 364 7.02 11.55 -4.80
N GLU A 365 6.59 11.80 -6.04
CA GLU A 365 6.28 10.78 -7.02
C GLU A 365 7.30 10.78 -8.17
N TYR A 366 7.58 9.60 -8.71
CA TYR A 366 8.52 9.37 -9.80
C TYR A 366 8.16 8.07 -10.50
N GLY A 367 8.72 7.81 -11.64
CA GLY A 367 8.53 6.55 -12.34
C GLY A 367 8.78 6.63 -13.82
N ILE A 368 8.26 5.63 -14.53
CA ILE A 368 8.34 5.52 -15.99
C ILE A 368 6.93 5.53 -16.56
N VAL A 369 6.70 6.32 -17.61
CA VAL A 369 5.42 6.36 -18.31
C VAL A 369 5.21 5.04 -19.06
N VAL A 370 4.16 4.30 -18.68
CA VAL A 370 3.82 3.00 -19.28
C VAL A 370 2.84 3.17 -20.44
N ASP A 371 1.83 4.03 -20.26
CA ASP A 371 0.78 4.25 -21.25
C ASP A 371 0.23 5.68 -21.16
N ALA A 372 -0.29 6.18 -22.27
CA ALA A 372 -0.96 7.47 -22.37
C ALA A 372 -2.19 7.31 -23.28
N LYS A 373 -3.38 7.54 -22.72
CA LYS A 373 -4.66 7.42 -23.44
C LYS A 373 -5.26 8.80 -23.64
N VAL A 374 -5.64 9.09 -24.87
CA VAL A 374 -6.26 10.35 -25.26
C VAL A 374 -7.71 10.09 -25.66
N PHE A 375 -8.62 10.79 -25.01
CA PHE A 375 -10.05 10.74 -25.28
C PHE A 375 -10.46 12.10 -25.83
N THR A 376 -11.13 12.11 -26.97
CA THR A 376 -11.61 13.34 -27.61
C THR A 376 -13.07 13.22 -27.98
N ARG A 377 -13.81 14.31 -27.85
CA ARG A 377 -15.22 14.34 -28.26
C ARG A 377 -15.38 14.10 -29.76
N GLU A 378 -14.39 14.49 -30.56
CA GLU A 378 -14.36 14.27 -32.02
C GLU A 378 -14.32 12.78 -32.39
N ASN A 379 -13.67 11.95 -31.58
CA ASN A 379 -13.62 10.50 -31.76
C ASN A 379 -14.88 9.77 -31.29
N GLY A 380 -15.84 10.49 -30.70
CA GLY A 380 -17.09 9.92 -30.19
C GLY A 380 -16.99 9.34 -28.77
N ASP A 381 -15.91 9.66 -28.04
CA ASP A 381 -15.74 9.22 -26.65
C ASP A 381 -16.72 9.94 -25.73
N GLU A 382 -17.26 9.20 -24.75
CA GLU A 382 -18.15 9.74 -23.72
C GLU A 382 -17.32 10.56 -22.70
N LEU A 383 -17.37 11.88 -22.82
CA LEU A 383 -16.73 12.82 -21.90
C LEU A 383 -17.75 13.56 -21.06
N SER A 384 -17.34 14.00 -19.87
CA SER A 384 -18.18 14.84 -19.00
C SER A 384 -18.65 16.12 -19.72
N PRO A 385 -19.81 16.67 -19.37
CA PRO A 385 -20.29 17.92 -19.97
C PRO A 385 -19.27 19.05 -19.82
N GLY A 386 -18.94 19.75 -20.91
CA GLY A 386 -17.99 20.85 -20.93
C GLY A 386 -16.51 20.42 -21.10
N VAL A 387 -16.22 19.13 -21.16
CA VAL A 387 -14.87 18.61 -21.45
C VAL A 387 -14.72 18.32 -22.93
N ASN A 388 -13.69 18.85 -23.58
CA ASN A 388 -13.41 18.62 -25.01
C ASN A 388 -12.41 17.49 -25.22
N GLN A 389 -11.42 17.41 -24.36
CA GLN A 389 -10.36 16.42 -24.43
C GLN A 389 -9.97 15.98 -23.01
N ALA A 390 -9.72 14.71 -22.82
CA ALA A 390 -9.14 14.16 -21.59
C ALA A 390 -7.93 13.29 -21.92
N VAL A 391 -6.88 13.41 -21.14
CA VAL A 391 -5.66 12.61 -21.27
C VAL A 391 -5.41 11.89 -19.96
N ARG A 392 -5.26 10.57 -20.02
CA ARG A 392 -4.89 9.73 -18.88
C ARG A 392 -3.50 9.17 -19.10
N ILE A 393 -2.63 9.40 -18.13
CA ILE A 393 -1.24 8.94 -18.14
C ILE A 393 -1.04 7.96 -17.02
N TYR A 394 -0.40 6.84 -17.34
CA TYR A 394 -0.08 5.78 -16.39
C TYR A 394 1.42 5.78 -16.14
N ILE A 395 1.81 5.94 -14.86
CA ILE A 395 3.20 5.96 -14.42
C ILE A 395 3.45 4.76 -13.52
N ALA A 396 4.42 3.92 -13.88
CA ALA A 396 4.83 2.79 -13.08
C ALA A 396 6.03 3.12 -12.20
N GLN A 397 5.94 2.74 -10.95
CA GLN A 397 7.03 2.81 -9.97
C GLN A 397 7.43 1.41 -9.53
N LYS A 398 8.73 1.16 -9.47
CA LYS A 398 9.30 -0.04 -8.86
C LYS A 398 9.71 0.29 -7.43
N ARG A 399 8.95 -0.20 -6.45
CA ARG A 399 9.19 0.08 -5.03
C ARG A 399 9.85 -1.11 -4.35
N LYS A 400 11.08 -0.94 -3.90
CA LYS A 400 11.79 -1.89 -3.06
C LYS A 400 11.31 -1.78 -1.61
N ILE A 401 11.55 -2.83 -0.83
CA ILE A 401 11.27 -2.77 0.62
C ILE A 401 12.20 -1.75 1.29
N SER A 402 11.64 -0.91 2.13
CA SER A 402 12.38 0.16 2.83
C SER A 402 12.01 0.23 4.31
N VAL A 403 12.81 0.98 5.07
CA VAL A 403 12.52 1.27 6.48
C VAL A 403 11.18 2.00 6.59
N GLY A 404 10.33 1.55 7.52
CA GLY A 404 8.99 2.09 7.73
C GLY A 404 7.87 1.33 7.00
N ASP A 405 8.20 0.42 6.08
CA ASP A 405 7.19 -0.42 5.42
C ASP A 405 6.64 -1.48 6.38
N LYS A 406 5.35 -1.76 6.25
CA LYS A 406 4.67 -2.74 7.08
C LYS A 406 4.71 -4.12 6.45
N MET A 407 5.13 -5.09 7.25
CA MET A 407 5.14 -6.50 6.89
C MET A 407 4.34 -7.32 7.89
N ALA A 408 3.87 -8.48 7.48
CA ALA A 408 3.12 -9.39 8.34
C ALA A 408 3.23 -10.84 7.91
N GLY A 409 3.08 -11.76 8.86
CA GLY A 409 2.80 -13.16 8.57
C GLY A 409 1.30 -13.43 8.51
N ARG A 410 0.92 -14.71 8.34
CA ARG A 410 -0.48 -15.14 8.27
C ARG A 410 -1.15 -15.29 9.66
N HIS A 411 -0.39 -15.23 10.74
CA HIS A 411 -0.85 -15.49 12.11
C HIS A 411 -1.15 -14.21 12.92
N GLY A 412 -1.40 -13.09 12.25
CA GLY A 412 -1.64 -11.82 12.92
C GLY A 412 -0.38 -11.15 13.50
N ASN A 413 0.80 -11.68 13.20
CA ASN A 413 2.09 -11.09 13.53
C ASN A 413 2.42 -10.00 12.52
N LYS A 414 2.29 -8.75 12.93
CA LYS A 414 2.55 -7.56 12.12
C LYS A 414 3.73 -6.77 12.68
N GLY A 415 4.53 -6.21 11.80
CA GLY A 415 5.66 -5.38 12.20
C GLY A 415 6.02 -4.34 11.16
N VAL A 416 6.83 -3.38 11.57
CA VAL A 416 7.35 -2.31 10.71
C VAL A 416 8.85 -2.48 10.59
N VAL A 417 9.38 -2.35 9.38
CA VAL A 417 10.82 -2.43 9.14
C VAL A 417 11.53 -1.30 9.87
N SER A 418 12.42 -1.65 10.80
CA SER A 418 13.19 -0.68 11.59
C SER A 418 14.52 -0.37 10.95
N ARG A 419 15.20 -1.38 10.44
CA ARG A 419 16.52 -1.25 9.85
C ARG A 419 16.77 -2.33 8.80
N VAL A 420 17.55 -1.98 7.79
CA VAL A 420 18.13 -2.90 6.82
C VAL A 420 19.62 -2.99 7.13
N LEU A 421 20.10 -4.19 7.47
CA LEU A 421 21.50 -4.44 7.79
C LEU A 421 22.27 -5.00 6.60
N PRO A 422 23.53 -4.66 6.44
CA PRO A 422 24.44 -5.36 5.54
C PRO A 422 24.44 -6.87 5.81
N VAL A 423 24.67 -7.66 4.78
CA VAL A 423 24.65 -9.14 4.88
C VAL A 423 25.68 -9.66 5.88
N GLU A 424 26.84 -8.98 5.96
CA GLU A 424 27.95 -9.32 6.84
C GLU A 424 27.61 -9.17 8.33
N ASP A 425 26.74 -8.21 8.67
CA ASP A 425 26.38 -7.92 10.05
C ASP A 425 25.22 -8.79 10.57
N MET A 426 24.55 -9.49 9.68
CA MET A 426 23.43 -10.37 10.03
C MET A 426 23.91 -11.59 10.83
N PRO A 427 23.14 -12.07 11.82
CA PRO A 427 23.35 -13.37 12.42
C PRO A 427 23.36 -14.46 11.36
N PHE A 428 24.25 -15.45 11.49
CA PHE A 428 24.41 -16.50 10.49
C PHE A 428 24.46 -17.90 11.10
N LEU A 429 24.09 -18.89 10.29
CA LEU A 429 24.10 -20.31 10.61
C LEU A 429 25.52 -20.87 10.69
N PRO A 430 25.75 -22.03 11.34
CA PRO A 430 27.05 -22.68 11.40
C PRO A 430 27.70 -22.96 10.04
N ASN A 431 26.88 -23.13 8.98
CA ASN A 431 27.35 -23.32 7.60
C ASN A 431 27.65 -22.02 6.85
N GLY A 432 27.53 -20.84 7.52
CA GLY A 432 27.83 -19.54 6.95
C GLY A 432 26.66 -18.81 6.28
N ARG A 433 25.48 -19.43 6.20
CA ARG A 433 24.28 -18.80 5.61
C ARG A 433 23.69 -17.76 6.57
N PRO A 434 23.55 -16.47 6.16
CA PRO A 434 22.97 -15.44 7.00
C PRO A 434 21.43 -15.58 7.09
N LEU A 435 20.85 -15.03 8.16
CA LEU A 435 19.41 -14.86 8.27
C LEU A 435 18.93 -13.73 7.35
N ASP A 436 17.71 -13.84 6.88
CA ASP A 436 17.06 -12.81 6.07
C ASP A 436 16.29 -11.81 6.94
N ILE A 437 15.63 -12.30 7.98
CA ILE A 437 14.80 -11.49 8.89
C ILE A 437 15.05 -11.92 10.33
N VAL A 438 15.09 -10.96 11.23
CA VAL A 438 15.16 -11.19 12.67
C VAL A 438 13.94 -10.59 13.36
N LEU A 439 13.16 -11.43 14.04
CA LEU A 439 11.95 -11.06 14.76
C LEU A 439 12.14 -11.18 16.27
N ASN A 440 11.41 -10.34 17.00
CA ASN A 440 11.44 -10.38 18.47
C ASN A 440 10.59 -11.54 18.98
N PRO A 441 11.14 -12.45 19.81
CA PRO A 441 10.40 -13.55 20.38
C PRO A 441 9.32 -13.11 21.40
N LEU A 442 9.45 -11.94 22.02
CA LEU A 442 8.46 -11.40 22.95
C LEU A 442 7.09 -11.11 22.30
N GLY A 443 7.05 -10.99 20.97
CA GLY A 443 5.82 -10.83 20.20
C GLY A 443 4.92 -12.08 20.12
N VAL A 444 5.38 -13.25 20.60
CA VAL A 444 4.64 -14.52 20.50
C VAL A 444 3.82 -14.84 21.75
N PRO A 445 4.39 -14.87 22.97
CA PRO A 445 3.70 -15.43 24.14
C PRO A 445 2.41 -14.70 24.52
N SER A 446 2.46 -13.37 24.57
CA SER A 446 1.31 -12.54 24.97
C SER A 446 0.16 -12.56 23.96
N ARG A 447 0.44 -12.89 22.72
CA ARG A 447 -0.52 -12.89 21.61
C ARG A 447 -1.11 -14.25 21.31
N MET A 448 -0.53 -15.31 21.88
CA MET A 448 -1.03 -16.68 21.76
C MET A 448 -1.19 -17.17 20.30
N ASN A 449 -0.40 -16.66 19.38
CA ASN A 449 -0.39 -17.09 17.98
C ASN A 449 0.71 -18.14 17.74
N ILE A 450 0.56 -19.29 18.37
CA ILE A 450 1.54 -20.39 18.37
C ILE A 450 1.67 -21.01 16.97
N GLY A 451 0.65 -20.91 16.13
CA GLY A 451 0.68 -21.42 14.75
C GLY A 451 1.89 -20.96 13.95
N GLN A 452 2.39 -19.74 14.19
CA GLN A 452 3.62 -19.25 13.55
C GLN A 452 4.86 -20.04 13.92
N VAL A 453 4.95 -20.52 15.16
CA VAL A 453 6.09 -21.35 15.62
C VAL A 453 6.01 -22.72 14.99
N LEU A 454 4.83 -23.33 14.92
CA LEU A 454 4.61 -24.60 14.24
C LEU A 454 4.91 -24.50 12.74
N GLU A 455 4.50 -23.42 12.10
CA GLU A 455 4.84 -23.13 10.69
C GLU A 455 6.36 -23.10 10.48
N ILE A 456 7.10 -22.40 11.35
CA ILE A 456 8.56 -22.28 11.23
C ILE A 456 9.25 -23.62 11.41
N HIS A 457 8.87 -24.41 12.39
CA HIS A 457 9.45 -25.73 12.60
C HIS A 457 9.20 -26.68 11.42
N LEU A 458 7.96 -26.73 10.95
CA LEU A 458 7.61 -27.59 9.81
C LEU A 458 8.26 -27.10 8.51
N SER A 459 8.36 -25.81 8.30
CA SER A 459 9.00 -25.23 7.12
C SER A 459 10.52 -25.47 7.09
N LEU A 460 11.16 -25.48 8.25
CA LEU A 460 12.58 -25.81 8.37
C LEU A 460 12.84 -27.25 7.87
N ALA A 461 12.05 -28.20 8.34
CA ALA A 461 12.12 -29.58 7.90
C ALA A 461 11.79 -29.74 6.41
N ALA A 462 10.70 -29.10 5.96
CA ALA A 462 10.25 -29.17 4.58
C ALA A 462 11.29 -28.61 3.58
N LYS A 463 11.91 -27.48 3.90
CA LYS A 463 12.98 -26.89 3.08
C LYS A 463 14.25 -27.71 3.07
N ALA A 464 14.60 -28.37 4.18
CA ALA A 464 15.74 -29.27 4.24
C ALA A 464 15.53 -30.52 3.39
N LEU A 465 14.29 -31.03 3.34
CA LEU A 465 13.88 -32.20 2.55
C LEU A 465 13.52 -31.86 1.09
N GLY A 466 13.26 -30.58 0.78
CA GLY A 466 13.06 -30.08 -0.59
C GLY A 466 11.62 -30.17 -1.10
N PHE A 467 10.60 -30.19 -0.25
CA PHE A 467 9.18 -30.23 -0.64
C PHE A 467 8.34 -29.16 0.06
N ASN A 468 7.15 -28.89 -0.47
CA ASN A 468 6.14 -28.05 0.18
C ASN A 468 5.12 -28.94 0.88
N VAL A 469 4.60 -28.47 2.03
CA VAL A 469 3.67 -29.23 2.87
C VAL A 469 2.28 -28.60 2.82
N SER A 470 1.27 -29.44 2.69
CA SER A 470 -0.13 -29.04 2.84
C SER A 470 -0.66 -29.57 4.16
N THR A 471 -1.04 -28.66 5.06
CA THR A 471 -1.61 -28.97 6.38
C THR A 471 -2.99 -28.31 6.51
N PRO A 472 -4.08 -29.05 6.16
CA PRO A 472 -5.44 -28.50 6.23
C PRO A 472 -5.83 -28.12 7.66
N VAL A 473 -6.68 -27.12 7.79
CA VAL A 473 -7.23 -26.70 9.08
C VAL A 473 -8.04 -27.84 9.71
N PHE A 474 -7.80 -28.13 10.98
CA PHE A 474 -8.37 -29.23 11.81
C PHE A 474 -8.01 -30.66 11.39
N ALA A 475 -7.36 -30.86 10.27
CA ALA A 475 -6.97 -32.19 9.77
C ALA A 475 -5.48 -32.23 9.36
N GLY A 476 -4.68 -31.30 9.88
CA GLY A 476 -3.27 -31.16 9.55
C GLY A 476 -2.32 -31.90 10.48
N ALA A 477 -1.02 -31.63 10.32
CA ALA A 477 0.05 -32.20 11.12
C ALA A 477 -0.09 -31.88 12.61
N ASN A 478 0.18 -32.86 13.44
CA ASN A 478 0.28 -32.70 14.88
C ASN A 478 1.71 -32.34 15.28
N GLU A 479 1.91 -31.91 16.54
CA GLU A 479 3.22 -31.58 17.10
C GLU A 479 4.24 -32.72 16.96
N ASN A 480 3.83 -33.97 17.21
CA ASN A 480 4.69 -35.14 17.06
C ASN A 480 5.11 -35.37 15.61
N ASP A 481 4.20 -35.17 14.65
CA ASP A 481 4.50 -35.32 13.21
C ASP A 481 5.56 -34.29 12.77
N ILE A 482 5.50 -33.08 13.31
CA ILE A 482 6.47 -32.01 13.04
C ILE A 482 7.83 -32.37 13.61
N MET A 483 7.88 -32.88 14.85
CA MET A 483 9.11 -33.28 15.51
C MET A 483 9.79 -34.48 14.81
N ASP A 484 9.00 -35.47 14.40
CA ASP A 484 9.50 -36.65 13.69
C ASP A 484 10.00 -36.27 12.28
N THR A 485 9.35 -35.29 11.63
CA THR A 485 9.82 -34.75 10.34
C THR A 485 11.13 -33.98 10.51
N LEU A 486 11.33 -33.26 11.62
CA LEU A 486 12.60 -32.59 11.93
C LEU A 486 13.73 -33.59 12.17
N ASP A 487 13.48 -34.71 12.89
CA ASP A 487 14.43 -35.77 13.09
C ASP A 487 14.84 -36.43 11.74
N LEU A 488 13.86 -36.70 10.87
CA LEU A 488 14.10 -37.20 9.52
C LEU A 488 14.94 -36.22 8.69
N ALA A 489 14.63 -34.93 8.73
CA ALA A 489 15.37 -33.90 8.03
C ALA A 489 16.81 -33.77 8.55
N ASN A 490 17.01 -33.86 9.87
CA ASN A 490 18.36 -33.86 10.45
C ASN A 490 19.19 -35.06 9.99
N ASP A 491 18.62 -36.25 9.99
CA ASP A 491 19.29 -37.44 9.52
C ASP A 491 19.60 -37.34 8.01
N TYR A 492 18.65 -36.88 7.19
CA TYR A 492 18.86 -36.67 5.76
C TYR A 492 20.00 -35.72 5.45
N VAL A 493 20.11 -34.62 6.21
CA VAL A 493 21.12 -33.59 5.96
C VAL A 493 22.50 -33.99 6.46
N ASN A 494 22.61 -34.64 7.62
CA ASN A 494 23.85 -34.83 8.34
C ASN A 494 24.46 -36.26 8.20
N LEU A 495 23.65 -37.29 7.91
CA LEU A 495 24.17 -38.65 7.68
C LEU A 495 24.62 -38.81 6.23
N GLU A 496 25.55 -39.73 5.97
CA GLU A 496 25.84 -40.18 4.61
C GLU A 496 24.63 -40.96 4.03
N TRP A 497 24.46 -40.93 2.70
CA TRP A 497 23.26 -41.47 2.06
C TRP A 497 23.01 -42.97 2.39
N ASP A 498 24.06 -43.76 2.38
CA ASP A 498 23.98 -45.20 2.67
C ASP A 498 23.55 -45.50 4.12
N GLU A 499 23.94 -44.63 5.05
CA GLU A 499 23.52 -44.68 6.47
C GLU A 499 22.07 -44.23 6.63
N PHE A 500 21.66 -43.18 5.92
CA PHE A 500 20.28 -42.70 5.91
C PHE A 500 19.33 -43.75 5.36
N GLU A 501 19.65 -44.34 4.19
CA GLU A 501 18.84 -45.37 3.56
C GLU A 501 18.72 -46.61 4.44
N LYS A 502 19.81 -47.01 5.11
CA LYS A 502 19.80 -48.14 6.05
C LYS A 502 18.92 -47.88 7.27
N LYS A 503 18.85 -46.61 7.73
CA LYS A 503 18.07 -46.23 8.93
C LYS A 503 16.58 -46.09 8.61
N HIS A 504 16.23 -45.48 7.49
CA HIS A 504 14.87 -45.06 7.14
C HIS A 504 14.27 -45.77 5.92
N GLY A 505 15.04 -46.60 5.21
CA GLY A 505 14.61 -47.22 3.96
C GLY A 505 13.45 -48.20 4.08
N GLU A 506 13.25 -48.81 5.27
CA GLU A 506 12.09 -49.67 5.55
C GLU A 506 10.85 -48.91 5.94
N GLU A 507 10.99 -47.70 6.51
CA GLU A 507 9.88 -46.86 7.01
C GLU A 507 9.32 -45.93 5.92
N LEU A 508 10.17 -45.49 5.00
CA LEU A 508 9.79 -44.55 3.95
C LEU A 508 9.27 -45.29 2.70
N ARG A 509 8.27 -44.67 2.05
CA ARG A 509 7.77 -45.17 0.76
C ARG A 509 8.87 -45.09 -0.31
N PRO A 510 8.96 -46.06 -1.24
CA PRO A 510 9.98 -46.04 -2.30
C PRO A 510 9.98 -44.74 -3.13
N GLU A 511 8.82 -44.16 -3.37
CA GLU A 511 8.65 -42.89 -4.10
C GLU A 511 9.32 -41.72 -3.38
N VAL A 512 9.22 -41.68 -2.04
CA VAL A 512 9.85 -40.65 -1.20
C VAL A 512 11.37 -40.81 -1.20
N LEU A 513 11.87 -42.04 -1.10
CA LEU A 513 13.31 -42.32 -1.18
C LEU A 513 13.89 -41.93 -2.53
N GLN A 514 13.17 -42.20 -3.62
CA GLN A 514 13.57 -41.77 -4.96
C GLN A 514 13.62 -40.25 -5.04
N PHE A 515 12.57 -39.55 -4.59
CA PHE A 515 12.52 -38.11 -4.56
C PHE A 515 13.70 -37.51 -3.78
N LEU A 516 13.97 -37.98 -2.58
CA LEU A 516 15.09 -37.51 -1.74
C LEU A 516 16.46 -37.81 -2.40
N SER A 517 16.59 -38.91 -3.13
CA SER A 517 17.82 -39.23 -3.87
C SER A 517 18.07 -38.31 -5.06
N GLU A 518 17.03 -37.85 -5.71
CA GLU A 518 17.08 -36.92 -6.85
C GLU A 518 17.31 -35.46 -6.42
N ASN A 519 16.79 -35.06 -5.25
CA ASN A 519 16.83 -33.66 -4.75
C ASN A 519 18.00 -33.36 -3.80
N ARG A 520 19.22 -33.81 -4.14
CA ARG A 520 20.42 -33.65 -3.30
C ARG A 520 20.87 -32.18 -3.14
N ASP A 521 20.50 -31.31 -4.03
CA ASP A 521 20.86 -29.86 -3.97
C ASP A 521 20.36 -29.21 -2.68
N HIS A 522 19.16 -29.56 -2.21
CA HIS A 522 18.60 -29.05 -0.96
C HIS A 522 19.40 -29.51 0.25
N ARG A 523 19.89 -30.76 0.23
CA ARG A 523 20.73 -31.31 1.26
C ARG A 523 22.04 -30.51 1.43
N GLU A 524 22.71 -30.18 0.34
CA GLU A 524 23.96 -29.40 0.38
C GLU A 524 23.79 -28.03 0.98
N LEU A 525 22.63 -27.36 0.75
CA LEU A 525 22.32 -26.05 1.34
C LEU A 525 22.21 -26.06 2.88
N TRP A 526 21.86 -27.19 3.47
CA TRP A 526 21.67 -27.35 4.91
C TRP A 526 22.75 -28.18 5.59
N LYS A 527 23.72 -28.73 4.84
CA LYS A 527 24.80 -29.56 5.36
C LYS A 527 25.58 -28.84 6.46
N GLY A 528 25.80 -29.54 7.58
CA GLY A 528 26.49 -29.00 8.75
C GLY A 528 25.63 -28.15 9.68
N VAL A 529 24.34 -27.99 9.42
CA VAL A 529 23.40 -27.36 10.35
C VAL A 529 22.73 -28.46 11.18
N PRO A 530 22.86 -28.47 12.51
CA PRO A 530 22.14 -29.40 13.38
C PRO A 530 20.67 -28.98 13.43
N LEU A 531 19.79 -29.79 12.82
CA LEU A 531 18.35 -29.60 12.90
C LEU A 531 17.82 -30.35 14.12
N SER A 532 17.89 -29.72 15.29
CA SER A 532 17.45 -30.37 16.53
C SER A 532 15.92 -30.48 16.57
N ARG A 533 15.40 -31.47 17.33
CA ARG A 533 13.97 -31.74 17.52
C ARG A 533 13.17 -30.54 18.03
N ASP A 534 13.82 -29.62 18.74
CA ASP A 534 13.26 -28.36 19.23
C ASP A 534 13.36 -27.19 18.24
N GLY A 535 13.85 -27.43 17.00
CA GLY A 535 13.95 -26.42 15.93
C GLY A 535 14.89 -25.25 16.22
N LYS A 536 15.80 -25.41 17.19
CA LYS A 536 16.71 -24.36 17.61
C LYS A 536 18.14 -24.64 17.13
N VAL A 537 18.82 -23.60 16.67
CA VAL A 537 20.20 -23.67 16.19
C VAL A 537 21.03 -22.58 16.86
N ARG A 538 22.28 -22.88 17.21
CA ARG A 538 23.21 -21.84 17.66
C ARG A 538 23.69 -21.01 16.50
N LEU A 539 23.37 -19.75 16.52
CA LEU A 539 23.80 -18.77 15.53
C LEU A 539 25.12 -18.10 15.95
N ARG A 540 25.81 -17.53 14.97
CA ARG A 540 26.97 -16.66 15.18
C ARG A 540 26.60 -15.21 14.87
N ASP A 541 27.20 -14.27 15.59
CA ASP A 541 27.07 -12.85 15.31
C ASP A 541 27.92 -12.48 14.08
N GLY A 542 27.32 -11.84 13.09
CA GLY A 542 28.00 -11.41 11.87
C GLY A 542 29.18 -10.46 12.10
N ARG A 543 29.10 -9.64 13.14
CA ARG A 543 30.14 -8.63 13.45
C ARG A 543 31.34 -9.18 14.22
N THR A 544 31.11 -10.11 15.13
CA THR A 544 32.18 -10.66 16.00
C THR A 544 32.61 -12.05 15.57
N GLY A 545 31.75 -12.80 14.88
CA GLY A 545 31.96 -14.21 14.53
C GLY A 545 31.78 -15.19 15.69
N GLU A 546 31.43 -14.71 16.88
CA GLU A 546 31.22 -15.51 18.09
C GLU A 546 29.82 -16.10 18.12
N TYR A 547 29.64 -17.19 18.85
CA TYR A 547 28.33 -17.79 19.05
C TYR A 547 27.51 -16.98 20.05
N PHE A 548 26.21 -16.86 19.77
CA PHE A 548 25.24 -16.37 20.76
C PHE A 548 25.14 -17.38 21.94
N ASP A 549 24.85 -16.85 23.13
CA ASP A 549 24.76 -17.65 24.36
C ASP A 549 23.65 -18.69 24.30
N SER A 550 22.50 -18.32 23.72
CA SER A 550 21.32 -19.17 23.64
C SER A 550 21.04 -19.63 22.20
N PRO A 551 20.56 -20.85 22.00
CA PRO A 551 20.11 -21.32 20.69
C PRO A 551 18.84 -20.53 20.25
N VAL A 552 18.71 -20.32 18.96
CA VAL A 552 17.66 -19.51 18.34
C VAL A 552 16.73 -20.39 17.50
N THR A 553 15.44 -20.18 17.60
CA THR A 553 14.45 -20.79 16.72
C THR A 553 14.55 -20.17 15.33
N ILE A 554 14.79 -20.99 14.33
CA ILE A 554 14.94 -20.59 12.93
C ILE A 554 13.98 -21.37 12.03
N GLY A 555 13.70 -20.83 10.87
CA GLY A 555 12.95 -21.50 9.81
C GLY A 555 12.43 -20.52 8.78
N HIS A 556 11.63 -21.02 7.85
CA HIS A 556 11.00 -20.20 6.83
C HIS A 556 9.56 -19.90 7.22
N MET A 557 9.16 -18.65 7.11
CA MET A 557 7.76 -18.22 7.29
C MET A 557 7.29 -17.53 6.01
N HIS A 558 6.06 -17.79 5.62
CA HIS A 558 5.45 -17.03 4.53
C HIS A 558 5.14 -15.62 5.00
N TYR A 559 5.94 -14.64 4.57
CA TYR A 559 5.92 -13.27 5.06
C TYR A 559 5.48 -12.31 3.95
N LEU A 560 4.51 -11.44 4.26
CA LEU A 560 3.82 -10.59 3.32
C LEU A 560 4.28 -9.13 3.44
N LYS A 561 4.38 -8.43 2.31
CA LYS A 561 4.48 -6.97 2.26
C LYS A 561 3.07 -6.39 2.17
N LEU A 562 2.69 -5.52 3.09
CA LEU A 562 1.35 -4.93 3.12
C LEU A 562 1.28 -3.60 2.36
N HIS A 563 0.06 -3.22 1.97
CA HIS A 563 -0.21 -1.98 1.23
C HIS A 563 -0.15 -0.70 2.10
N HIS A 564 0.69 -0.74 3.14
CA HIS A 564 0.99 0.39 4.03
C HIS A 564 2.46 0.77 3.87
N LEU A 565 2.79 1.29 2.69
CA LEU A 565 4.15 1.70 2.35
C LEU A 565 4.43 3.10 2.87
N VAL A 566 5.66 3.33 3.34
CA VAL A 566 6.06 4.62 3.90
C VAL A 566 6.03 5.73 2.86
N ASP A 567 6.37 5.45 1.60
CA ASP A 567 6.39 6.44 0.52
C ASP A 567 5.01 7.07 0.28
N ASP A 568 3.93 6.33 0.50
CA ASP A 568 2.56 6.85 0.38
C ASP A 568 2.13 7.72 1.57
N LYS A 569 2.83 7.64 2.70
CA LYS A 569 2.46 8.27 3.97
C LYS A 569 3.39 9.40 4.39
N ILE A 570 4.65 9.36 3.96
CA ILE A 570 5.63 10.41 4.27
C ILE A 570 5.19 11.72 3.61
N HIS A 571 5.11 12.77 4.42
CA HIS A 571 4.65 14.07 3.97
C HIS A 571 5.24 15.18 4.84
N ALA A 572 5.64 16.27 4.20
CA ALA A 572 6.08 17.47 4.84
C ALA A 572 5.54 18.70 4.09
N ARG A 573 5.33 19.78 4.81
CA ARG A 573 4.84 21.04 4.25
C ARG A 573 5.55 22.23 4.91
N SER A 574 5.93 23.19 4.10
CA SER A 574 6.29 24.53 4.57
C SER A 574 5.09 25.50 4.38
N THR A 575 4.72 25.75 3.14
CA THR A 575 3.56 26.55 2.73
C THR A 575 2.74 25.74 1.73
N GLY A 576 1.45 26.04 1.61
CA GLY A 576 0.56 25.32 0.69
C GLY A 576 -0.85 25.91 0.70
N PRO A 577 -1.85 25.21 0.16
CA PRO A 577 -3.22 25.72 0.09
C PRO A 577 -3.89 25.81 1.45
N TYR A 578 -4.78 26.79 1.58
CA TYR A 578 -5.56 27.10 2.78
C TYR A 578 -7.05 27.01 2.50
N SER A 579 -7.85 26.76 3.55
CA SER A 579 -9.30 26.81 3.46
C SER A 579 -9.77 28.26 3.20
N LEU A 580 -10.79 28.43 2.36
CA LEU A 580 -11.32 29.76 2.03
C LEU A 580 -11.98 30.46 3.21
N VAL A 581 -12.70 29.75 4.08
CA VAL A 581 -13.46 30.33 5.18
C VAL A 581 -12.58 30.55 6.40
N THR A 582 -11.91 29.50 6.88
CA THR A 582 -11.14 29.56 8.14
C THR A 582 -9.69 29.98 7.95
N GLN A 583 -9.20 30.08 6.72
CA GLN A 583 -7.80 30.35 6.39
C GLN A 583 -6.79 29.41 7.06
N GLN A 584 -7.25 28.22 7.48
CA GLN A 584 -6.39 27.19 8.05
C GLN A 584 -5.79 26.31 6.93
N PRO A 585 -4.60 25.72 7.15
CA PRO A 585 -4.02 24.76 6.22
C PRO A 585 -5.00 23.61 5.96
N LEU A 586 -5.12 23.18 4.69
CA LEU A 586 -5.88 21.97 4.36
C LEU A 586 -5.22 20.75 5.01
N GLY A 587 -5.95 19.65 5.19
CA GLY A 587 -5.45 18.39 5.69
C GLY A 587 -5.16 17.38 4.56
N GLY A 588 -4.27 16.42 4.84
CA GLY A 588 -3.98 15.29 3.93
C GLY A 588 -2.83 15.53 2.94
N LYS A 589 -2.10 14.46 2.61
CA LYS A 589 -0.96 14.49 1.68
C LYS A 589 -1.36 14.90 0.26
N ALA A 590 -2.49 14.38 -0.24
CA ALA A 590 -2.97 14.66 -1.60
C ALA A 590 -3.26 16.14 -1.86
N GLN A 591 -3.60 16.90 -0.82
CA GLN A 591 -3.90 18.33 -0.88
C GLN A 591 -2.71 19.20 -0.46
N PHE A 592 -1.54 18.62 -0.33
CA PHE A 592 -0.36 19.26 0.24
C PHE A 592 -0.69 19.97 1.57
N GLY A 593 -1.40 19.23 2.45
CA GLY A 593 -1.94 19.74 3.70
C GLY A 593 -0.94 19.73 4.85
N GLY A 594 -1.31 20.39 5.95
CA GLY A 594 -0.56 20.40 7.19
C GLY A 594 -0.97 19.29 8.15
N GLN A 595 -0.20 19.13 9.22
CA GLN A 595 -0.53 18.21 10.30
C GLN A 595 -1.59 18.84 11.22
N ARG A 596 -2.48 18.00 11.75
CA ARG A 596 -3.47 18.43 12.72
C ARG A 596 -2.84 18.49 14.12
N PHE A 597 -2.81 19.68 14.68
CA PHE A 597 -2.49 19.88 16.10
C PHE A 597 -3.80 19.89 16.89
N GLY A 598 -4.16 18.76 17.48
CA GLY A 598 -5.44 18.57 18.13
C GLY A 598 -5.53 19.23 19.51
N GLU A 599 -6.71 19.14 20.15
CA GLU A 599 -6.97 19.71 21.46
C GLU A 599 -6.07 19.08 22.56
N MET A 600 -5.82 17.78 22.48
CA MET A 600 -4.96 17.09 23.45
C MET A 600 -3.49 17.53 23.34
N GLU A 601 -2.98 17.81 22.15
CA GLU A 601 -1.65 18.35 21.90
C GLU A 601 -1.52 19.78 22.44
N VAL A 602 -2.57 20.57 22.34
CA VAL A 602 -2.64 21.92 22.96
C VAL A 602 -2.51 21.80 24.48
N TRP A 603 -3.23 20.88 25.12
CA TRP A 603 -3.12 20.64 26.56
C TRP A 603 -1.70 20.22 26.99
N ALA A 604 -1.01 19.45 26.16
CA ALA A 604 0.37 19.07 26.41
C ALA A 604 1.30 20.29 26.45
N LEU A 605 1.15 21.24 25.52
CA LEU A 605 1.93 22.50 25.53
C LEU A 605 1.58 23.38 26.72
N GLU A 606 0.30 23.46 27.09
CA GLU A 606 -0.13 24.17 28.32
C GLU A 606 0.51 23.57 29.56
N ALA A 607 0.56 22.23 29.67
CA ALA A 607 1.18 21.55 30.78
C ALA A 607 2.69 21.81 30.91
N TYR A 608 3.38 22.00 29.80
CA TYR A 608 4.79 22.41 29.78
C TYR A 608 5.00 23.91 29.97
N GLY A 609 3.94 24.73 29.96
CA GLY A 609 4.05 26.19 30.03
C GLY A 609 4.68 26.84 28.80
N ALA A 610 4.67 26.16 27.64
CA ALA A 610 5.25 26.62 26.39
C ALA A 610 4.34 27.61 25.67
N SER A 611 4.10 28.80 26.23
CA SER A 611 3.13 29.79 25.73
C SER A 611 3.50 30.35 24.36
N TYR A 612 4.77 30.70 24.14
CA TYR A 612 5.24 31.23 22.85
C TYR A 612 5.08 30.22 21.71
N THR A 613 5.44 28.96 21.95
CA THR A 613 5.26 27.89 20.98
C THR A 613 3.78 27.66 20.64
N LEU A 614 2.92 27.69 21.65
CA LEU A 614 1.47 27.56 21.46
C LEU A 614 0.90 28.72 20.65
N GLN A 615 1.30 29.95 20.97
CA GLN A 615 0.90 31.15 20.23
C GLN A 615 1.33 31.05 18.75
N GLU A 616 2.56 30.66 18.49
CA GLU A 616 3.09 30.49 17.14
C GLU A 616 2.28 29.45 16.34
N ILE A 617 1.97 28.31 16.94
CA ILE A 617 1.20 27.23 16.30
C ILE A 617 -0.24 27.68 15.98
N LEU A 618 -0.87 28.46 16.88
CA LEU A 618 -2.24 28.91 16.70
C LEU A 618 -2.39 30.07 15.72
N THR A 619 -1.33 30.86 15.47
CA THR A 619 -1.39 32.10 14.70
C THR A 619 -0.58 32.01 13.40
N VAL A 620 0.70 32.30 13.46
CA VAL A 620 1.57 32.43 12.26
C VAL A 620 1.78 31.13 11.47
N LYS A 621 1.62 30.00 12.10
CA LYS A 621 1.66 28.68 11.44
C LYS A 621 0.28 28.18 10.98
N SER A 622 -0.79 28.87 11.30
CA SER A 622 -2.16 28.42 11.01
C SER A 622 -2.93 29.46 10.22
N ASP A 623 -3.71 30.31 10.87
CA ASP A 623 -4.77 31.12 10.27
C ASP A 623 -4.56 32.66 10.33
N ASP A 624 -3.44 33.13 10.84
CA ASP A 624 -3.07 34.56 10.72
C ASP A 624 -2.48 34.82 9.33
N VAL A 625 -3.31 35.37 8.43
CA VAL A 625 -2.96 35.61 7.02
C VAL A 625 -1.77 36.54 6.87
N VAL A 626 -1.82 37.71 7.56
CA VAL A 626 -0.74 38.69 7.49
C VAL A 626 0.51 38.21 8.20
N GLY A 627 0.34 37.57 9.36
CA GLY A 627 1.44 37.03 10.15
C GLY A 627 2.22 35.94 9.41
N ARG A 628 1.55 35.09 8.61
CA ARG A 628 2.21 34.06 7.79
C ARG A 628 3.20 34.65 6.79
N VAL A 629 2.75 35.65 6.05
CA VAL A 629 3.56 36.30 5.01
C VAL A 629 4.79 36.98 5.63
N LYS A 630 4.56 37.83 6.67
CA LYS A 630 5.64 38.51 7.38
C LYS A 630 6.65 37.53 8.03
N THR A 631 6.15 36.44 8.59
CA THR A 631 7.01 35.40 9.21
C THR A 631 7.89 34.74 8.16
N TYR A 632 7.32 34.41 7.00
CA TYR A 632 8.07 33.80 5.91
C TYR A 632 9.15 34.75 5.38
N GLU A 633 8.81 36.03 5.20
CA GLU A 633 9.75 37.08 4.81
C GLU A 633 10.88 37.27 5.85
N ALA A 634 10.54 37.30 7.14
CA ALA A 634 11.52 37.42 8.23
C ALA A 634 12.49 36.19 8.26
N ILE A 635 11.98 34.97 8.00
CA ILE A 635 12.83 33.78 7.93
C ILE A 635 13.82 33.87 6.76
N ILE A 636 13.35 34.34 5.57
CA ILE A 636 14.24 34.51 4.40
C ILE A 636 15.31 35.56 4.68
N LYS A 637 14.95 36.68 5.30
CA LYS A 637 15.89 37.75 5.65
C LYS A 637 16.78 37.42 6.84
N GLY A 638 16.48 36.37 7.63
CA GLY A 638 17.18 36.03 8.85
C GLY A 638 16.84 36.92 10.04
N GLU A 639 15.70 37.61 10.00
CA GLU A 639 15.19 38.49 11.04
C GLU A 639 14.35 37.73 12.08
N ASN A 640 14.04 38.37 13.21
CA ASN A 640 13.14 37.81 14.21
C ASN A 640 11.71 37.76 13.69
N ILE A 641 10.95 36.74 14.09
CA ILE A 641 9.53 36.60 13.74
C ILE A 641 8.76 37.77 14.40
N PRO A 642 7.93 38.50 13.62
CA PRO A 642 7.13 39.62 14.16
C PRO A 642 6.04 39.11 15.12
N GLU A 643 5.47 40.00 15.90
CA GLU A 643 4.34 39.69 16.78
C GLU A 643 3.14 39.20 15.95
N PRO A 644 2.49 38.09 16.39
CA PRO A 644 1.35 37.52 15.67
C PRO A 644 0.11 38.44 15.77
N GLY A 645 -0.68 38.41 14.70
CA GLY A 645 -1.97 39.12 14.61
C GLY A 645 -3.14 38.30 15.18
N VAL A 646 -4.35 38.70 14.82
CA VAL A 646 -5.58 38.02 15.23
C VAL A 646 -5.88 36.88 14.28
N PRO A 647 -6.17 35.67 14.80
CA PRO A 647 -6.53 34.51 13.98
C PRO A 647 -7.85 34.76 13.20
N GLU A 648 -7.90 34.35 11.92
CA GLU A 648 -9.12 34.44 11.10
C GLU A 648 -10.27 33.61 11.65
N SER A 649 -10.00 32.46 12.26
CA SER A 649 -11.02 31.63 12.92
C SER A 649 -11.75 32.38 14.04
N PHE A 650 -11.05 33.25 14.78
CA PHE A 650 -11.66 34.12 15.80
C PHE A 650 -12.60 35.15 15.15
N LYS A 651 -12.21 35.76 14.04
CA LYS A 651 -13.06 36.68 13.29
C LYS A 651 -14.33 35.99 12.77
N VAL A 652 -14.20 34.78 12.24
CA VAL A 652 -15.34 33.96 11.80
C VAL A 652 -16.27 33.64 12.97
N LEU A 653 -15.74 33.27 14.14
CA LEU A 653 -16.53 33.02 15.35
C LEU A 653 -17.34 34.27 15.76
N LEU A 654 -16.72 35.47 15.75
CA LEU A 654 -17.42 36.70 16.06
C LEU A 654 -18.58 36.97 15.11
N LYS A 655 -18.36 36.75 13.80
CA LYS A 655 -19.42 36.93 12.79
C LYS A 655 -20.55 35.91 12.95
N GLU A 656 -20.23 34.67 13.28
CA GLU A 656 -21.23 33.62 13.57
C GLU A 656 -22.07 33.98 14.80
N LEU A 657 -21.45 34.46 15.88
CA LEU A 657 -22.17 34.94 17.07
C LEU A 657 -23.06 36.14 16.76
N GLN A 658 -22.58 37.11 15.98
CA GLN A 658 -23.37 38.24 15.50
C GLN A 658 -24.55 37.79 14.64
N SER A 659 -24.40 36.75 13.82
CA SER A 659 -25.50 36.17 13.02
C SER A 659 -26.62 35.58 13.88
N LEU A 660 -26.29 35.14 15.09
CA LEU A 660 -27.23 34.65 16.11
C LEU A 660 -27.86 35.83 16.92
N ALA A 661 -27.67 37.07 16.49
CA ALA A 661 -28.13 38.29 17.16
C ALA A 661 -27.47 38.51 18.56
N LEU A 662 -26.26 38.02 18.77
CA LEU A 662 -25.45 38.29 19.95
C LEU A 662 -24.53 39.49 19.66
N ASP A 663 -24.51 40.50 20.54
CA ASP A 663 -23.58 41.64 20.46
C ASP A 663 -22.29 41.28 21.21
N VAL A 664 -21.29 40.86 20.47
CA VAL A 664 -19.98 40.52 21.03
C VAL A 664 -18.97 41.58 20.66
N ARG A 665 -18.36 42.21 21.66
CA ARG A 665 -17.38 43.29 21.50
C ARG A 665 -16.08 42.94 22.24
N VAL A 666 -14.96 43.28 21.64
CA VAL A 666 -13.65 43.15 22.28
C VAL A 666 -13.27 44.53 22.86
N LEU A 667 -13.04 44.58 24.16
CA LEU A 667 -12.70 45.79 24.87
C LEU A 667 -11.27 45.76 25.41
N ARG A 668 -10.59 46.88 25.40
CA ARG A 668 -9.31 47.06 26.11
C ARG A 668 -9.56 47.30 27.60
N ASP A 669 -8.49 47.34 28.40
CA ASP A 669 -8.56 47.57 29.84
C ASP A 669 -9.17 48.95 30.18
N ASP A 670 -9.06 49.91 29.27
CA ASP A 670 -9.66 51.25 29.36
C ASP A 670 -11.13 51.32 28.90
N ASN A 671 -11.75 50.17 28.62
CA ASN A 671 -13.10 50.01 28.06
C ASN A 671 -13.29 50.62 26.65
N THR A 672 -12.22 50.91 25.94
CA THR A 672 -12.32 51.28 24.53
C THR A 672 -12.51 50.05 23.66
N GLU A 673 -13.37 50.15 22.65
CA GLU A 673 -13.66 49.04 21.74
C GLU A 673 -12.51 48.85 20.73
N VAL A 674 -12.04 47.65 20.60
CA VAL A 674 -11.07 47.25 19.56
C VAL A 674 -11.83 46.87 18.29
N LYS A 675 -11.72 47.69 17.25
CA LYS A 675 -12.24 47.32 15.93
C LYS A 675 -11.35 46.24 15.32
N ILE A 676 -11.89 45.02 15.21
CA ILE A 676 -11.24 43.96 14.50
C ILE A 676 -11.50 44.20 13.02
N MET A 677 -10.46 44.59 12.27
CA MET A 677 -10.56 44.84 10.83
C MET A 677 -10.97 43.55 10.09
N GLU A 678 -11.86 43.70 9.12
CA GLU A 678 -12.15 42.59 8.19
C GLU A 678 -10.89 42.26 7.40
N SER A 679 -10.70 40.98 7.10
CA SER A 679 -9.57 40.55 6.27
C SER A 679 -9.65 41.28 4.94
N VAL A 680 -8.61 42.01 4.57
CA VAL A 680 -8.44 42.49 3.21
C VAL A 680 -8.33 41.24 2.33
N ASP A 681 -9.18 41.18 1.32
CA ASP A 681 -9.14 40.11 0.31
C ASP A 681 -7.84 40.26 -0.49
N TYR A 682 -6.76 39.72 0.04
CA TYR A 682 -5.56 39.46 -0.73
C TYR A 682 -5.90 38.26 -1.60
N GLY A 683 -6.54 38.49 -2.76
CA GLY A 683 -6.79 37.46 -3.74
C GLY A 683 -5.55 36.59 -3.91
N GLU A 684 -5.72 35.29 -3.92
CA GLU A 684 -4.73 34.18 -4.12
C GLU A 684 -3.29 34.67 -4.34
N THR A 685 -2.65 35.28 -3.36
CA THR A 685 -1.21 35.45 -3.34
C THR A 685 -0.64 34.09 -3.04
N ASP A 686 -0.53 33.28 -4.09
CA ASP A 686 0.24 32.06 -4.05
C ASP A 686 1.68 32.46 -3.68
N LEU A 687 2.08 32.19 -2.45
CA LEU A 687 3.43 32.44 -1.96
C LEU A 687 4.51 31.82 -2.88
N ARG A 688 4.13 30.89 -3.74
CA ARG A 688 5.01 30.37 -4.79
C ARG A 688 5.44 31.44 -5.78
N HIS A 689 4.57 32.40 -6.12
CA HIS A 689 4.96 33.50 -6.98
C HIS A 689 5.94 34.47 -6.35
N ILE A 690 5.86 34.66 -5.02
CA ILE A 690 6.84 35.47 -4.28
C ILE A 690 8.17 34.72 -4.19
N ILE A 691 8.16 33.40 -4.03
CA ILE A 691 9.38 32.56 -3.94
C ILE A 691 10.06 32.43 -5.31
N GLU A 692 9.29 32.24 -6.37
CA GLU A 692 9.80 32.16 -7.74
C GLU A 692 10.22 33.55 -8.26
N GLY A 693 9.59 34.61 -7.81
CA GLY A 693 9.96 36.01 -8.08
C GLY A 693 11.31 36.38 -7.45
N ASP A 694 11.57 36.02 -6.20
CA ASP A 694 12.83 36.36 -5.51
C ASP A 694 14.08 35.67 -6.08
N ARG A 695 13.96 34.62 -6.86
CA ARG A 695 15.10 34.11 -7.64
C ARG A 695 15.47 35.02 -8.82
N LYS A 696 14.52 35.78 -9.35
CA LYS A 696 14.76 36.80 -10.37
C LYS A 696 15.24 38.12 -9.79
N TYR A 697 14.83 38.50 -8.57
CA TYR A 697 15.23 39.76 -7.92
C TYR A 697 16.67 39.79 -7.40
N ARG A 698 17.41 38.70 -7.43
CA ARG A 698 18.85 38.72 -7.09
C ARG A 698 19.73 39.25 -8.22
N ASP A 699 19.20 39.34 -9.44
CA ASP A 699 19.92 39.88 -10.60
C ASP A 699 19.47 41.32 -10.98
N GLU A 700 18.47 41.90 -10.28
CA GLU A 700 17.93 43.24 -10.61
C GLU A 700 18.63 44.42 -9.92
N ASN A 701 19.72 44.18 -9.20
CA ASN A 701 20.64 45.28 -8.79
C ASN A 701 21.75 45.56 -9.85
N GLU A 702 21.69 44.89 -10.99
CA GLU A 702 22.45 45.35 -12.15
C GLU A 702 21.64 46.40 -12.88
N SER A 703 22.08 47.67 -12.78
CA SER A 703 21.42 48.79 -13.47
C SER A 703 21.40 48.55 -15.00
N PHE A 704 20.29 48.90 -15.64
CA PHE A 704 20.16 48.80 -17.11
C PHE A 704 21.32 49.46 -17.89
N GLY A 705 22.05 50.39 -17.24
CA GLY A 705 23.25 51.05 -17.75
C GLY A 705 24.42 50.10 -17.98
N GLU A 706 24.57 48.98 -17.21
CA GLU A 706 25.66 48.03 -17.36
C GLU A 706 25.48 47.11 -18.58
N HIS A 707 24.27 47.05 -19.12
CA HIS A 707 23.96 46.29 -20.36
C HIS A 707 23.87 47.20 -21.60
N GLY A 708 24.29 48.46 -21.52
CA GLY A 708 24.38 49.40 -22.66
C GLY A 708 23.06 50.00 -23.10
N PHE A 709 22.07 50.03 -22.22
CA PHE A 709 20.79 50.75 -22.44
C PHE A 709 20.85 52.10 -21.75
N THR A 710 20.47 53.17 -22.45
CA THR A 710 20.25 54.52 -21.87
C THR A 710 18.77 54.79 -21.70
N GLU A 711 18.40 55.33 -20.53
CA GLU A 711 17.04 55.71 -20.24
C GLU A 711 16.70 57.01 -21.02
N LYS A 712 15.55 57.03 -21.73
CA LYS A 712 15.10 58.16 -22.52
C LYS A 712 13.69 58.54 -22.14
N GLU A 713 13.45 59.82 -21.93
CA GLU A 713 12.13 60.34 -21.63
C GLU A 713 11.53 61.09 -22.83
N PHE A 714 10.21 61.01 -23.00
CA PHE A 714 9.50 61.70 -24.06
C PHE A 714 9.26 63.17 -23.64
N VAL A 715 9.95 64.10 -24.29
CA VAL A 715 9.71 65.52 -24.13
C VAL A 715 9.07 66.05 -25.43
N GLY A 716 7.73 66.09 -25.42
CA GLY A 716 6.97 66.48 -26.65
C GLY A 716 6.87 65.32 -27.63
N GLU A 717 7.38 65.47 -28.86
CA GLU A 717 7.44 64.45 -29.93
C GLU A 717 8.83 63.83 -30.12
N GLU A 718 9.84 64.21 -29.32
CA GLU A 718 11.21 63.72 -29.43
C GLU A 718 11.65 62.98 -28.15
N LEU A 719 12.53 61.94 -28.32
CA LEU A 719 13.15 61.16 -27.25
C LEU A 719 14.49 61.80 -26.89
N GLU A 720 14.61 62.29 -25.65
CA GLU A 720 15.86 62.84 -25.10
C GLU A 720 16.47 61.87 -24.07
N ASP A 721 17.81 61.82 -23.98
CA ASP A 721 18.53 61.03 -22.99
C ASP A 721 18.38 61.65 -21.62
N VAL A 722 17.98 60.86 -20.64
CA VAL A 722 17.87 61.30 -19.23
C VAL A 722 19.26 61.30 -18.63
N GLU A 723 19.75 62.48 -18.18
CA GLU A 723 20.99 62.53 -17.38
C GLU A 723 20.74 61.87 -16.02
N PRO A 724 21.64 60.99 -15.52
CA PRO A 724 21.44 60.33 -14.21
C PRO A 724 21.40 61.41 -13.11
N ASP A 725 20.32 61.44 -12.36
CA ASP A 725 20.21 62.24 -11.13
C ASP A 725 21.37 61.87 -10.19
N GLU A 726 22.10 62.87 -9.69
CA GLU A 726 23.10 62.69 -8.64
C GLU A 726 22.38 62.10 -7.41
N GLU A 727 22.87 60.94 -6.93
CA GLU A 727 22.36 60.34 -5.70
C GLU A 727 22.36 61.35 -4.56
N PRO A 728 21.25 61.55 -3.82
CA PRO A 728 21.23 62.42 -2.66
C PRO A 728 22.14 61.82 -1.56
N ASP A 729 23.01 62.68 -1.03
CA ASP A 729 23.96 62.39 0.05
C ASP A 729 23.22 61.85 1.29
N ASP A 730 23.69 60.72 1.83
CA ASP A 730 23.13 59.98 2.97
C ASP A 730 22.93 60.81 4.26
N SER A 731 23.24 62.09 4.24
CA SER A 731 23.10 63.01 5.39
C SER A 731 21.70 63.60 5.58
N ASP A 732 20.78 63.43 4.62
CA ASP A 732 19.45 64.04 4.69
C ASP A 732 18.32 63.09 5.13
N LEU A 733 18.61 61.83 5.35
CA LEU A 733 17.62 60.81 5.76
C LEU A 733 17.33 60.73 7.27
N GLU A 734 18.04 61.49 8.11
CA GLU A 734 17.81 61.47 9.56
C GLU A 734 16.67 62.40 10.06
N ASN A 735 15.98 63.15 9.19
CA ASN A 735 14.98 64.17 9.60
C ASN A 735 13.56 63.96 9.04
N LEU A 736 13.21 62.79 8.61
CA LEU A 736 11.82 62.43 8.28
C LEU A 736 11.16 61.70 9.44
N SER A 737 10.70 62.45 10.44
CA SER A 737 9.69 61.96 11.39
C SER A 737 8.37 61.81 10.64
N PHE A 738 7.88 60.61 10.48
CA PHE A 738 6.50 60.37 10.06
C PHE A 738 5.58 60.73 11.23
N ASP A 739 4.94 61.89 11.17
CA ASP A 739 3.77 62.21 11.96
C ASP A 739 2.58 61.42 11.42
N ASP A 740 2.13 60.46 12.20
CA ASP A 740 0.92 59.63 12.00
C ASP A 740 -0.36 60.42 12.34
N ASP A 741 -0.60 61.55 11.71
CA ASP A 741 -1.89 62.25 11.83
C ASP A 741 -2.16 63.04 10.54
N ASP A 742 -2.83 62.43 9.56
CA ASP A 742 -3.73 63.09 8.63
C ASP A 742 -4.20 62.14 7.51
N TYR A 743 -5.22 61.36 7.79
CA TYR A 743 -6.20 60.94 6.78
C TYR A 743 -7.51 60.51 7.48
N LEU A 744 -8.22 61.48 8.04
CA LEU A 744 -9.67 61.42 8.27
C LEU A 744 -10.28 62.69 7.70
N GLY A 745 -10.88 62.56 6.55
CA GLY A 745 -11.64 63.68 5.90
C GLY A 745 -12.38 63.17 4.66
N GLU A 746 -13.66 62.89 4.86
CA GLU A 746 -14.80 63.13 3.97
C GLU A 746 -14.78 62.50 2.54
N GLU A 747 -15.59 61.50 2.31
CA GLU A 747 -16.95 61.28 1.78
C GLU A 747 -17.27 59.79 1.67
#